data_f9106a7bb4576dc36b25174e4663e6ce
#
_entry.id   f9106a7bb4576dc36b25174e4663e6ce
#
_cell.length_a   1.000
_cell.length_b   1.000
_cell.length_c   1.000
_cell.angle_alpha   90.00
_cell.angle_beta   90.00
_cell.angle_gamma   90.00
#
_symmetry.space_group_name_H-M   'P 1'
#
loop_
_entity.id
_entity.type
_entity.pdbx_description
1 polymer ?
#
loop_
_entity_poly.entity_id
_entity_poly.type
_entity_poly.pdbx_seq_one_letter_code
_entity_poly.pdbx_strand_id
1 'polypeptide(L)'
;MQEKSRLALWILLLTAVALPCCQQVINNPTPVLKSISPTSIAAGSPAFFLTLTGNNFAGTSSQVEVSINGGTPQLRITQFNNTSQLTAEIFAGDIQSPGTILVRVITAPPGGGTSLPQTFTVIPSGSPTPTVNSISPSGVFVNSVASSLSVIVTGTNFVAQSVVTVNGNNCTPSSAGNSGGGCTTLPVSGSTSITASIPSTFFVSTGALNIGVLNPPPGGGASNTVPLNITNPFPSITAVAPASVVAGSGSGTVLTVTGTGLVPASVILINGGQRTTTRASGTQLTTALTAGDLAAAGVNQVQVLNPAPGGGTSNILTFAINPTPTAGLPELVDVATNGAEGDTGICGACPPGGLPDLTTAGPSTSSTGTFVAYASTSSDLITQDGNSSSDVFVRNTCLVASGTSSSCTPGNSLASVSATGGAANGPSYEPSLDTAGTDIAFTSNATNLVNTVAFTGTDSQVFWNVVCTSATSACSTAPSTLLVSISADGTQPGDGASFHPAISPDGRYVAFVSFATNLVSNLTFNGATPQIFLRDTCNGQTISTTTTPGCNPQTFLISTLNGVTPANAASSNPSVSNGGLFVSFTSSANNLGAPAANVSQVYERSTCVNSTACTPATTLISTPDGASVSNGPSGESSIAFDGRFVAFASTATNLVSGDGPTQQIYVRDTCNGQPPSCATSTTLVSTANGTTPANALSEHPSISRGTSAQGEGQFIAFASFASNFSANAANGRENVFVRNTCTNATTTGTSTCAPSIALSSIAAGASPAPANGNSVAPSISADGHVVSFISSANNLVARDNNGIPDIFLGTTTF
;
A
#
# COMPACT_ATOMS: atom_id res chain seq x y z
N MET A 1 -15.80 -41.64 -60.98
CA MET A 1 -15.95 -43.02 -61.43
C MET A 1 -17.33 -43.41 -61.02
N GLN A 2 -18.22 -43.37 -61.92
CA GLN A 2 -18.67 -44.47 -62.76
C GLN A 2 -19.34 -45.55 -61.94
N GLU A 3 -20.53 -46.04 -62.14
CA GLU A 3 -21.39 -46.13 -63.34
C GLU A 3 -22.71 -46.69 -62.86
N LYS A 4 -23.87 -46.16 -63.37
CA LYS A 4 -24.71 -46.77 -64.40
C LYS A 4 -25.03 -48.23 -64.10
N SER A 5 -26.24 -48.71 -64.28
CA SER A 5 -27.14 -48.63 -65.41
C SER A 5 -28.45 -49.41 -65.11
N ARG A 6 -29.58 -48.97 -65.56
CA ARG A 6 -30.36 -49.47 -66.72
C ARG A 6 -31.02 -50.86 -66.46
N LEU A 7 -32.24 -50.96 -66.72
CA LEU A 7 -33.14 -51.14 -67.87
C LEU A 7 -33.94 -52.45 -67.64
N ALA A 8 -35.13 -52.73 -67.96
CA ALA A 8 -36.11 -52.49 -68.99
C ALA A 8 -37.34 -53.34 -68.63
N LEU A 9 -38.50 -52.86 -68.83
CA LEU A 9 -39.44 -53.11 -69.85
C LEU A 9 -39.69 -54.60 -70.33
N TRP A 10 -40.91 -55.07 -70.14
CA TRP A 10 -41.61 -55.92 -71.14
C TRP A 10 -43.13 -55.81 -70.97
N ILE A 11 -43.76 -55.47 -72.01
CA ILE A 11 -45.21 -55.44 -72.33
C ILE A 11 -45.59 -56.89 -72.68
N LEU A 12 -46.70 -57.35 -72.21
CA LEU A 12 -47.45 -58.31 -73.01
C LEU A 12 -48.97 -58.07 -72.87
N LEU A 13 -49.54 -57.82 -73.98
CA LEU A 13 -50.96 -57.67 -74.30
C LEU A 13 -51.57 -59.05 -74.36
N LEU A 14 -52.71 -59.30 -73.69
CA LEU A 14 -53.66 -60.34 -74.12
C LEU A 14 -55.11 -59.86 -73.81
N THR A 15 -55.86 -59.73 -74.89
CA THR A 15 -57.32 -59.52 -74.98
C THR A 15 -58.10 -60.70 -74.52
N ALA A 16 -59.12 -60.49 -73.64
CA ALA A 16 -60.29 -61.38 -73.59
C ALA A 16 -61.55 -60.65 -73.09
N VAL A 17 -62.45 -60.47 -73.97
CA VAL A 17 -63.95 -60.52 -73.95
C VAL A 17 -64.66 -60.15 -72.60
N ALA A 18 -65.52 -59.16 -72.73
CA ALA A 18 -66.48 -58.62 -71.80
C ALA A 18 -67.63 -59.60 -71.46
N LEU A 19 -67.96 -59.66 -70.16
CA LEU A 19 -69.31 -59.97 -69.69
C LEU A 19 -69.67 -58.92 -68.63
N PRO A 20 -70.80 -58.30 -68.61
CA PRO A 20 -71.13 -57.27 -67.58
C PRO A 20 -71.64 -57.99 -66.35
N CYS A 21 -70.86 -57.99 -65.32
CA CYS A 21 -71.33 -58.33 -63.99
C CYS A 21 -71.50 -57.08 -63.19
N CYS A 22 -72.69 -56.79 -62.72
CA CYS A 22 -73.02 -55.68 -61.84
C CYS A 22 -72.05 -55.69 -60.64
N GLN A 23 -71.03 -54.81 -60.74
CA GLN A 23 -70.19 -54.50 -59.56
C GLN A 23 -70.95 -53.58 -58.65
N GLN A 24 -71.46 -54.16 -57.54
CA GLN A 24 -72.05 -53.36 -56.48
C GLN A 24 -70.98 -52.38 -56.01
N VAL A 25 -71.16 -51.11 -56.26
CA VAL A 25 -70.28 -50.04 -55.78
C VAL A 25 -70.45 -50.03 -54.24
N ILE A 26 -69.47 -50.64 -53.48
CA ILE A 26 -69.45 -50.55 -52.07
C ILE A 26 -68.95 -49.09 -51.72
N ASN A 27 -69.87 -48.28 -51.30
CA ASN A 27 -69.56 -46.95 -50.85
C ASN A 27 -68.77 -46.96 -49.58
N ASN A 28 -67.61 -46.33 -49.55
CA ASN A 28 -66.87 -46.18 -48.36
C ASN A 28 -67.68 -45.38 -47.28
N PRO A 29 -67.81 -45.78 -46.08
CA PRO A 29 -68.47 -45.03 -45.01
C PRO A 29 -67.66 -43.74 -44.65
N THR A 30 -68.39 -42.74 -44.23
CA THR A 30 -67.72 -41.51 -43.73
C THR A 30 -66.88 -41.83 -42.48
N PRO A 31 -65.64 -41.51 -42.45
CA PRO A 31 -64.78 -41.81 -41.29
C PRO A 31 -65.16 -40.90 -40.11
N VAL A 32 -65.08 -41.48 -38.88
CA VAL A 32 -65.32 -40.79 -37.60
C VAL A 32 -64.06 -40.90 -36.77
N LEU A 33 -63.38 -39.80 -36.57
CA LEU A 33 -62.21 -39.70 -35.70
C LEU A 33 -62.68 -39.34 -34.29
N LYS A 34 -62.41 -40.24 -33.33
CA LYS A 34 -62.79 -40.08 -31.91
C LYS A 34 -61.68 -39.49 -31.02
N SER A 35 -60.46 -40.05 -31.22
CA SER A 35 -59.33 -39.60 -30.44
C SER A 35 -57.99 -39.78 -31.18
N ILE A 36 -56.97 -39.05 -30.76
CA ILE A 36 -55.60 -39.19 -31.19
C ILE A 36 -54.70 -39.40 -30.00
N SER A 37 -53.57 -40.12 -30.19
CA SER A 37 -52.58 -40.41 -29.13
C SER A 37 -51.16 -40.42 -29.73
N PRO A 38 -50.24 -39.62 -29.16
CA PRO A 38 -50.41 -38.69 -28.05
C PRO A 38 -51.28 -37.48 -28.44
N THR A 39 -51.77 -36.68 -27.49
CA THR A 39 -52.55 -35.48 -27.71
C THR A 39 -51.69 -34.20 -27.79
N SER A 40 -50.42 -34.30 -27.31
CA SER A 40 -49.44 -33.23 -27.36
C SER A 40 -48.02 -33.73 -27.41
N ILE A 41 -47.08 -32.83 -27.82
CA ILE A 41 -45.65 -33.08 -27.83
C ILE A 41 -44.91 -31.76 -27.64
N ALA A 42 -43.66 -31.78 -27.17
CA ALA A 42 -42.81 -30.57 -27.05
C ALA A 42 -42.34 -30.14 -28.44
N ALA A 43 -42.29 -28.84 -28.67
CA ALA A 43 -41.71 -28.25 -29.88
C ALA A 43 -40.25 -28.69 -30.06
N GLY A 44 -39.85 -28.97 -31.30
CA GLY A 44 -38.50 -29.44 -31.61
C GLY A 44 -38.25 -30.95 -31.33
N SER A 45 -39.29 -31.70 -30.97
CA SER A 45 -39.21 -33.18 -30.87
C SER A 45 -38.91 -33.81 -32.23
N PRO A 46 -38.33 -35.04 -32.27
CA PRO A 46 -38.17 -35.75 -33.55
C PRO A 46 -39.53 -36.19 -34.09
N ALA A 47 -39.57 -36.53 -35.38
CA ALA A 47 -40.73 -37.14 -36.02
C ALA A 47 -41.23 -38.35 -35.25
N PHE A 48 -42.55 -38.51 -35.19
CA PHE A 48 -43.19 -39.60 -34.45
C PHE A 48 -44.44 -40.08 -35.14
N PHE A 49 -44.96 -41.26 -34.75
CA PHE A 49 -46.22 -41.80 -35.25
C PHE A 49 -47.38 -41.46 -34.30
N LEU A 50 -48.38 -40.76 -34.89
CA LEU A 50 -49.65 -40.46 -34.24
C LEU A 50 -50.63 -41.59 -34.44
N THR A 51 -51.19 -42.12 -33.41
CA THR A 51 -52.23 -43.13 -33.45
C THR A 51 -53.60 -42.44 -33.46
N LEU A 52 -54.43 -42.76 -34.43
CA LEU A 52 -55.80 -42.24 -34.58
C LEU A 52 -56.77 -43.38 -34.28
N THR A 53 -57.70 -43.16 -33.39
CA THR A 53 -58.74 -44.12 -33.04
C THR A 53 -60.12 -43.55 -33.40
N GLY A 54 -60.90 -44.36 -34.04
CA GLY A 54 -62.21 -43.95 -34.56
C GLY A 54 -63.09 -45.08 -35.04
N ASN A 55 -63.93 -44.85 -36.06
CA ASN A 55 -64.73 -45.86 -36.71
C ASN A 55 -64.78 -45.60 -38.24
N ASN A 56 -65.14 -46.63 -39.00
CA ASN A 56 -65.33 -46.51 -40.41
C ASN A 56 -64.07 -46.15 -41.25
N PHE A 57 -62.91 -46.55 -40.77
CA PHE A 57 -61.68 -46.38 -41.54
C PHE A 57 -61.63 -47.43 -42.62
N ALA A 58 -61.32 -47.04 -43.84
CA ALA A 58 -61.42 -47.90 -45.00
C ALA A 58 -60.03 -48.13 -45.64
N GLY A 59 -59.42 -49.32 -45.34
CA GLY A 59 -58.20 -49.83 -45.94
C GLY A 59 -57.27 -48.69 -46.50
N THR A 60 -56.79 -48.83 -47.66
CA THR A 60 -55.95 -47.85 -48.37
C THR A 60 -56.69 -46.55 -48.80
N SER A 61 -58.04 -46.52 -48.66
CA SER A 61 -58.83 -45.34 -49.00
C SER A 61 -58.90 -44.24 -47.91
N SER A 62 -58.58 -44.57 -46.64
CA SER A 62 -58.53 -43.59 -45.60
C SER A 62 -57.12 -43.03 -45.39
N GLN A 63 -56.96 -41.72 -45.44
CA GLN A 63 -55.70 -41.03 -45.21
C GLN A 63 -55.85 -39.98 -44.13
N VAL A 64 -54.77 -39.71 -43.41
CA VAL A 64 -54.73 -38.66 -42.43
C VAL A 64 -54.28 -37.36 -43.05
N GLU A 65 -55.04 -36.32 -42.76
CA GLU A 65 -54.77 -34.94 -43.17
C GLU A 65 -54.49 -34.08 -41.90
N VAL A 66 -53.46 -33.27 -41.95
CA VAL A 66 -53.10 -32.31 -40.88
C VAL A 66 -53.09 -30.88 -41.40
N SER A 67 -53.59 -29.96 -40.58
CA SER A 67 -53.48 -28.52 -40.80
C SER A 67 -52.73 -27.90 -39.61
N ILE A 68 -51.55 -27.31 -39.90
CA ILE A 68 -50.62 -26.76 -38.88
C ILE A 68 -50.99 -25.29 -38.72
N ASN A 69 -51.31 -24.85 -37.48
CA ASN A 69 -51.64 -23.46 -37.14
C ASN A 69 -52.64 -22.78 -38.10
N GLY A 70 -53.64 -23.55 -38.59
CA GLY A 70 -54.67 -23.09 -39.55
C GLY A 70 -54.18 -22.96 -40.98
N GLY A 71 -52.98 -23.44 -41.29
CA GLY A 71 -52.46 -23.46 -42.66
C GLY A 71 -53.16 -24.47 -43.57
N THR A 72 -52.72 -24.56 -44.84
CA THR A 72 -53.31 -25.47 -45.85
C THR A 72 -53.17 -26.90 -45.36
N PRO A 73 -54.28 -27.72 -45.46
CA PRO A 73 -54.26 -29.11 -45.08
C PRO A 73 -53.27 -29.93 -45.94
N GLN A 74 -52.56 -30.85 -45.28
CA GLN A 74 -51.54 -31.69 -45.91
C GLN A 74 -51.76 -33.16 -45.53
N LEU A 75 -51.70 -34.05 -46.53
CA LEU A 75 -51.78 -35.46 -46.33
C LEU A 75 -50.49 -36.00 -45.64
N ARG A 76 -50.67 -37.00 -44.80
CA ARG A 76 -49.57 -37.68 -44.12
C ARG A 76 -49.47 -39.14 -44.53
N ILE A 77 -48.27 -39.70 -44.50
CA ILE A 77 -48.06 -41.14 -44.67
C ILE A 77 -48.90 -41.84 -43.62
N THR A 78 -49.92 -42.53 -44.07
CA THR A 78 -50.91 -43.15 -43.21
C THR A 78 -50.83 -44.69 -43.33
N GLN A 79 -50.70 -45.37 -42.22
CA GLN A 79 -50.81 -46.84 -42.18
C GLN A 79 -52.21 -47.23 -41.65
N PHE A 80 -52.89 -48.08 -42.38
CA PHE A 80 -54.14 -48.63 -41.95
C PHE A 80 -53.92 -49.87 -41.10
N ASN A 81 -54.29 -49.78 -39.82
CA ASN A 81 -54.13 -50.88 -38.84
C ASN A 81 -55.43 -51.80 -38.86
N ASN A 82 -56.59 -51.16 -38.75
CA ASN A 82 -57.92 -51.78 -38.86
C ASN A 82 -59.00 -50.69 -39.03
N THR A 83 -60.28 -51.14 -39.16
CA THR A 83 -61.43 -50.23 -39.34
C THR A 83 -61.66 -49.18 -38.24
N SER A 84 -60.95 -49.29 -37.11
CA SER A 84 -61.05 -48.42 -35.94
C SER A 84 -59.74 -47.73 -35.61
N GLN A 85 -58.59 -48.01 -36.28
CA GLN A 85 -57.29 -47.44 -36.00
C GLN A 85 -56.46 -47.18 -37.27
N LEU A 86 -55.87 -45.96 -37.29
CA LEU A 86 -54.85 -45.57 -38.25
C LEU A 86 -53.63 -45.10 -37.49
N THR A 87 -52.48 -45.17 -38.14
CA THR A 87 -51.25 -44.52 -37.67
C THR A 87 -50.74 -43.61 -38.75
N ALA A 88 -50.37 -42.36 -38.38
CA ALA A 88 -49.81 -41.37 -39.32
C ALA A 88 -48.53 -40.73 -38.80
N GLU A 89 -47.58 -40.53 -39.69
CA GLU A 89 -46.34 -39.87 -39.34
C GLU A 89 -46.55 -38.36 -39.28
N ILE A 90 -46.15 -37.78 -38.13
CA ILE A 90 -45.99 -36.34 -37.93
C ILE A 90 -44.50 -36.00 -38.08
N PHE A 91 -44.18 -35.15 -39.06
CA PHE A 91 -42.79 -34.83 -39.34
C PHE A 91 -42.20 -33.89 -38.31
N ALA A 92 -40.88 -33.96 -38.09
CA ALA A 92 -40.18 -33.03 -37.21
C ALA A 92 -40.42 -31.54 -37.61
N GLY A 93 -40.57 -31.28 -38.91
CA GLY A 93 -40.89 -29.90 -39.40
C GLY A 93 -42.27 -29.39 -39.01
N ASP A 94 -43.24 -30.28 -38.70
CA ASP A 94 -44.62 -29.89 -38.31
C ASP A 94 -44.66 -29.39 -36.86
N ILE A 95 -43.70 -29.75 -36.06
CA ILE A 95 -43.63 -29.56 -34.60
C ILE A 95 -42.44 -28.73 -34.16
N GLN A 96 -41.84 -27.91 -35.05
CA GLN A 96 -40.70 -27.03 -34.75
C GLN A 96 -41.07 -25.89 -33.80
N SER A 97 -42.29 -25.39 -33.85
CA SER A 97 -42.78 -24.29 -33.05
C SER A 97 -44.05 -24.64 -32.29
N PRO A 98 -44.26 -24.06 -31.07
CA PRO A 98 -45.50 -24.25 -30.34
C PRO A 98 -46.73 -23.83 -31.17
N GLY A 99 -47.83 -24.58 -31.05
CA GLY A 99 -49.04 -24.30 -31.80
C GLY A 99 -50.03 -25.45 -31.78
N THR A 100 -50.96 -25.44 -32.68
CA THR A 100 -51.99 -26.48 -32.84
C THR A 100 -51.98 -27.11 -34.22
N ILE A 101 -52.12 -28.43 -34.26
CA ILE A 101 -52.28 -29.19 -35.50
C ILE A 101 -53.68 -29.83 -35.47
N LEU A 102 -54.53 -29.44 -36.44
CA LEU A 102 -55.82 -30.09 -36.62
C LEU A 102 -55.62 -31.33 -37.44
N VAL A 103 -56.04 -32.50 -36.89
CA VAL A 103 -55.89 -33.81 -37.48
C VAL A 103 -57.27 -34.31 -37.92
N ARG A 104 -57.43 -34.77 -39.19
CA ARG A 104 -58.64 -35.36 -39.74
C ARG A 104 -58.31 -36.63 -40.47
N VAL A 105 -59.34 -37.37 -40.69
CA VAL A 105 -59.28 -38.53 -41.62
C VAL A 105 -60.16 -38.28 -42.86
N ILE A 106 -59.57 -38.44 -44.04
CA ILE A 106 -60.28 -38.32 -45.34
C ILE A 106 -60.34 -39.71 -45.91
N THR A 107 -61.56 -40.15 -46.33
CA THR A 107 -61.74 -41.39 -47.07
C THR A 107 -62.19 -41.06 -48.49
N ALA A 108 -61.48 -41.60 -49.48
CA ALA A 108 -61.73 -41.39 -50.90
C ALA A 108 -63.03 -41.95 -51.38
N PRO A 109 -63.63 -41.35 -52.43
CA PRO A 109 -64.85 -41.87 -53.13
C PRO A 109 -64.60 -43.28 -53.72
N PRO A 110 -65.71 -44.08 -54.02
CA PRO A 110 -67.14 -43.74 -53.92
C PRO A 110 -67.62 -43.74 -52.47
N GLY A 111 -68.48 -42.83 -52.06
CA GLY A 111 -68.80 -42.57 -50.65
C GLY A 111 -67.69 -41.80 -49.94
N GLY A 112 -67.32 -42.22 -48.73
CA GLY A 112 -66.27 -41.64 -47.97
C GLY A 112 -66.65 -40.24 -47.37
N GLY A 113 -65.63 -39.33 -47.29
CA GLY A 113 -65.82 -38.01 -46.78
C GLY A 113 -64.69 -37.70 -45.71
N THR A 114 -64.86 -36.57 -44.96
CA THR A 114 -63.86 -36.07 -44.01
C THR A 114 -64.43 -36.14 -42.59
N SER A 115 -63.68 -36.59 -41.65
CA SER A 115 -64.00 -36.58 -40.23
C SER A 115 -64.00 -35.20 -39.61
N LEU A 116 -64.63 -35.04 -38.44
CA LEU A 116 -64.38 -33.89 -37.59
C LEU A 116 -62.93 -33.89 -37.13
N PRO A 117 -62.30 -32.70 -36.98
CA PRO A 117 -60.93 -32.59 -36.55
C PRO A 117 -60.75 -32.95 -35.08
N GLN A 118 -59.60 -33.53 -34.74
CA GLN A 118 -59.03 -33.56 -33.40
C GLN A 118 -57.86 -32.60 -33.30
N THR A 119 -57.71 -31.97 -32.17
CA THR A 119 -56.61 -31.05 -31.95
C THR A 119 -55.42 -31.76 -31.31
N PHE A 120 -54.29 -31.67 -31.98
CA PHE A 120 -52.99 -32.04 -31.44
C PHE A 120 -52.23 -30.77 -31.04
N THR A 121 -51.66 -30.70 -29.82
CA THR A 121 -50.99 -29.46 -29.31
C THR A 121 -49.46 -29.64 -29.30
N VAL A 122 -48.74 -28.73 -29.94
CA VAL A 122 -47.30 -28.57 -29.80
C VAL A 122 -47.06 -27.60 -28.67
N ILE A 123 -46.61 -28.14 -27.52
CA ILE A 123 -46.29 -27.30 -26.34
C ILE A 123 -44.88 -26.73 -26.45
N PRO A 124 -44.54 -25.57 -25.86
CA PRO A 124 -43.19 -25.09 -25.82
C PRO A 124 -42.20 -26.12 -25.26
N SER A 125 -41.05 -26.27 -25.89
CA SER A 125 -39.96 -27.06 -25.33
C SER A 125 -39.58 -26.48 -23.97
N GLY A 126 -39.55 -27.27 -22.94
CA GLY A 126 -39.23 -26.84 -21.59
C GLY A 126 -37.82 -26.24 -21.55
N SER A 127 -37.65 -25.12 -20.89
CA SER A 127 -36.33 -24.59 -20.58
C SER A 127 -35.51 -25.61 -19.77
N PRO A 128 -34.23 -25.84 -20.09
CA PRO A 128 -33.40 -26.73 -19.25
C PRO A 128 -33.16 -26.09 -17.89
N THR A 129 -32.86 -26.92 -16.88
CA THR A 129 -32.43 -26.42 -15.56
C THR A 129 -31.04 -25.77 -15.69
N PRO A 130 -30.86 -24.52 -15.27
CA PRO A 130 -29.57 -23.83 -15.36
C PRO A 130 -28.60 -24.35 -14.27
N THR A 131 -27.30 -24.22 -14.52
CA THR A 131 -26.25 -24.49 -13.54
C THR A 131 -25.30 -23.33 -13.52
N VAL A 132 -24.94 -22.81 -12.33
CA VAL A 132 -23.91 -21.80 -12.14
C VAL A 132 -22.61 -22.46 -11.75
N ASN A 133 -21.55 -22.23 -12.51
CA ASN A 133 -20.21 -22.76 -12.26
C ASN A 133 -19.34 -21.78 -11.48
N SER A 134 -19.39 -20.49 -11.84
CA SER A 134 -18.59 -19.45 -11.22
C SER A 134 -19.20 -18.06 -11.42
N ILE A 135 -18.72 -17.11 -10.61
CA ILE A 135 -19.05 -15.70 -10.73
C ILE A 135 -17.77 -14.86 -10.74
N SER A 136 -17.80 -13.72 -11.41
CA SER A 136 -16.67 -12.78 -11.44
C SER A 136 -17.20 -11.33 -11.31
N PRO A 137 -16.71 -10.58 -10.31
CA PRO A 137 -15.84 -10.99 -9.21
C PRO A 137 -16.52 -11.96 -8.24
N SER A 138 -15.74 -12.79 -7.52
CA SER A 138 -16.23 -13.70 -6.49
C SER A 138 -16.26 -13.07 -5.09
N GLY A 139 -15.72 -11.87 -4.95
CA GLY A 139 -15.70 -11.11 -3.69
C GLY A 139 -15.59 -9.62 -3.91
N VAL A 140 -15.97 -8.87 -2.91
CA VAL A 140 -15.96 -7.40 -2.87
C VAL A 140 -15.78 -6.92 -1.43
N PHE A 141 -15.18 -5.76 -1.25
CA PHE A 141 -15.10 -5.17 0.09
C PHE A 141 -16.38 -4.42 0.45
N VAL A 142 -16.71 -4.46 1.74
CA VAL A 142 -17.85 -3.69 2.29
C VAL A 142 -17.69 -2.20 1.97
N ASN A 143 -18.78 -1.56 1.52
CA ASN A 143 -18.84 -0.15 1.12
C ASN A 143 -17.85 0.29 0.01
N SER A 144 -17.25 -0.64 -0.73
CA SER A 144 -16.33 -0.29 -1.83
C SER A 144 -17.03 -0.03 -3.17
N VAL A 145 -18.31 -0.38 -3.28
CA VAL A 145 -19.10 -0.19 -4.51
C VAL A 145 -19.82 1.15 -4.47
N ALA A 146 -19.45 2.06 -5.35
CA ALA A 146 -20.00 3.44 -5.34
C ALA A 146 -21.47 3.51 -5.77
N SER A 147 -21.88 2.75 -6.80
CA SER A 147 -23.27 2.74 -7.30
C SER A 147 -23.81 1.32 -7.53
N SER A 148 -23.14 0.53 -8.34
CA SER A 148 -23.47 -0.86 -8.61
C SER A 148 -22.25 -1.68 -9.00
N LEU A 149 -22.29 -2.99 -8.71
CA LEU A 149 -21.29 -3.97 -9.11
C LEU A 149 -21.79 -4.78 -10.28
N SER A 150 -21.02 -4.85 -11.35
CA SER A 150 -21.28 -5.77 -12.47
C SER A 150 -20.72 -7.15 -12.10
N VAL A 151 -21.60 -8.16 -12.04
CA VAL A 151 -21.25 -9.55 -11.75
C VAL A 151 -21.53 -10.40 -12.98
N ILE A 152 -20.50 -11.03 -13.53
CA ILE A 152 -20.61 -12.00 -14.61
C ILE A 152 -20.84 -13.38 -13.98
N VAL A 153 -21.94 -14.03 -14.34
CA VAL A 153 -22.28 -15.38 -13.92
C VAL A 153 -22.03 -16.32 -15.08
N THR A 154 -21.14 -17.29 -14.87
CA THR A 154 -20.78 -18.31 -15.87
C THR A 154 -21.38 -19.65 -15.47
N GLY A 155 -21.94 -20.35 -16.44
CA GLY A 155 -22.61 -21.62 -16.17
C GLY A 155 -23.03 -22.36 -17.42
N THR A 156 -24.10 -23.13 -17.34
CA THR A 156 -24.68 -23.85 -18.48
C THR A 156 -26.19 -23.75 -18.50
N ASN A 157 -26.79 -24.04 -19.67
CA ASN A 157 -28.23 -24.06 -19.88
C ASN A 157 -28.93 -22.70 -19.68
N PHE A 158 -28.23 -21.58 -19.82
CA PHE A 158 -28.90 -20.27 -19.80
C PHE A 158 -29.71 -20.06 -21.09
N VAL A 159 -30.92 -19.52 -20.94
CA VAL A 159 -31.81 -19.18 -22.05
C VAL A 159 -31.99 -17.65 -22.15
N ALA A 160 -32.52 -17.17 -23.27
CA ALA A 160 -32.66 -15.72 -23.51
C ALA A 160 -33.44 -14.96 -22.40
N GLN A 161 -34.34 -15.63 -21.71
CA GLN A 161 -35.14 -15.08 -20.59
C GLN A 161 -34.62 -15.46 -19.20
N SER A 162 -33.43 -16.04 -19.11
CA SER A 162 -32.79 -16.28 -17.81
C SER A 162 -32.63 -15.00 -17.02
N VAL A 163 -32.89 -15.05 -15.72
CA VAL A 163 -32.65 -13.94 -14.79
C VAL A 163 -31.70 -14.37 -13.69
N VAL A 164 -30.80 -13.47 -13.30
CA VAL A 164 -29.95 -13.68 -12.13
C VAL A 164 -30.78 -13.54 -10.86
N THR A 165 -30.51 -14.36 -9.87
CA THR A 165 -31.12 -14.25 -8.55
C THR A 165 -30.06 -13.90 -7.51
N VAL A 166 -30.41 -13.02 -6.58
CA VAL A 166 -29.60 -12.65 -5.43
C VAL A 166 -30.35 -13.02 -4.16
N ASN A 167 -29.79 -13.93 -3.37
CA ASN A 167 -30.45 -14.50 -2.19
C ASN A 167 -31.86 -15.07 -2.51
N GLY A 168 -32.04 -15.68 -3.68
CA GLY A 168 -33.30 -16.23 -4.15
C GLY A 168 -34.29 -15.22 -4.75
N ASN A 169 -33.99 -13.93 -4.70
CA ASN A 169 -34.83 -12.88 -5.31
C ASN A 169 -34.37 -12.59 -6.74
N ASN A 170 -35.33 -12.50 -7.67
CA ASN A 170 -35.05 -12.24 -9.08
C ASN A 170 -34.56 -10.81 -9.29
N CYS A 171 -33.47 -10.64 -10.05
CA CYS A 171 -33.10 -9.35 -10.58
C CYS A 171 -34.05 -8.96 -11.75
N THR A 172 -34.41 -7.69 -11.84
CA THR A 172 -35.26 -7.19 -12.93
C THR A 172 -34.49 -7.22 -14.25
N PRO A 173 -35.10 -7.67 -15.38
CA PRO A 173 -34.46 -7.53 -16.69
C PRO A 173 -34.21 -6.06 -17.05
N SER A 174 -33.06 -5.75 -17.65
CA SER A 174 -32.67 -4.38 -18.02
C SER A 174 -33.63 -3.69 -19.00
N SER A 175 -34.40 -4.46 -19.77
CA SER A 175 -35.43 -3.98 -20.68
C SER A 175 -36.70 -3.46 -19.96
N ALA A 176 -36.87 -3.71 -18.67
CA ALA A 176 -38.09 -3.38 -17.92
C ALA A 176 -38.05 -2.03 -17.21
N GLY A 177 -37.02 -1.21 -17.38
CA GLY A 177 -36.83 0.10 -16.73
C GLY A 177 -36.77 -0.03 -15.20
N ASN A 178 -35.61 0.10 -14.62
CA ASN A 178 -35.44 -0.04 -13.18
C ASN A 178 -35.93 1.20 -12.41
N SER A 179 -37.13 1.13 -11.82
CA SER A 179 -37.70 2.22 -10.99
C SER A 179 -37.52 2.00 -9.48
N GLY A 180 -36.82 0.98 -9.04
CA GLY A 180 -36.74 0.67 -7.60
C GLY A 180 -35.48 -0.11 -7.23
N GLY A 181 -34.42 0.52 -6.85
CA GLY A 181 -33.27 0.06 -6.01
C GLY A 181 -32.80 -1.41 -6.01
N GLY A 182 -33.35 -2.27 -6.86
CA GLY A 182 -33.05 -3.69 -6.95
C GLY A 182 -31.97 -4.02 -7.99
N CYS A 183 -31.44 -5.26 -7.95
CA CYS A 183 -30.49 -5.72 -8.97
C CYS A 183 -31.14 -5.86 -10.34
N THR A 184 -30.35 -5.69 -11.41
CA THR A 184 -30.81 -5.86 -12.80
C THR A 184 -30.01 -6.96 -13.49
N THR A 185 -30.70 -7.74 -14.34
CA THR A 185 -30.09 -8.73 -15.24
C THR A 185 -29.93 -8.12 -16.62
N LEU A 186 -28.72 -8.15 -17.18
CA LEU A 186 -28.45 -7.78 -18.57
C LEU A 186 -28.79 -8.93 -19.52
N PRO A 187 -29.01 -8.66 -20.83
CA PRO A 187 -29.29 -9.71 -21.81
C PRO A 187 -28.26 -10.84 -21.76
N VAL A 188 -28.75 -12.08 -21.89
CA VAL A 188 -27.90 -13.29 -21.88
C VAL A 188 -26.96 -13.28 -23.09
N SER A 189 -25.67 -13.51 -22.85
CA SER A 189 -24.68 -13.67 -23.93
C SER A 189 -24.39 -15.16 -24.14
N GLY A 190 -25.09 -15.76 -25.12
CA GLY A 190 -25.02 -17.21 -25.36
C GLY A 190 -25.69 -18.04 -24.26
N SER A 191 -25.40 -19.36 -24.21
CA SER A 191 -26.00 -20.28 -23.24
C SER A 191 -25.18 -20.47 -21.95
N THR A 192 -24.05 -19.75 -21.80
CA THR A 192 -23.05 -19.99 -20.76
C THR A 192 -22.68 -18.78 -19.91
N SER A 193 -23.14 -17.57 -20.28
CA SER A 193 -22.81 -16.35 -19.56
C SER A 193 -23.99 -15.39 -19.46
N ILE A 194 -24.16 -14.78 -18.28
CA ILE A 194 -25.16 -13.76 -18.01
C ILE A 194 -24.56 -12.74 -17.02
N THR A 195 -24.89 -11.47 -17.16
CA THR A 195 -24.38 -10.40 -16.30
C THR A 195 -25.50 -9.79 -15.47
N ALA A 196 -25.23 -9.52 -14.22
CA ALA A 196 -26.11 -8.76 -13.35
C ALA A 196 -25.42 -7.48 -12.85
N SER A 197 -26.19 -6.40 -12.71
CA SER A 197 -25.78 -5.19 -12.00
C SER A 197 -26.44 -5.18 -10.63
N ILE A 198 -25.65 -5.27 -9.57
CA ILE A 198 -26.09 -5.34 -8.18
C ILE A 198 -25.80 -4.00 -7.50
N PRO A 199 -26.82 -3.27 -6.99
CA PRO A 199 -26.64 -1.97 -6.36
C PRO A 199 -25.75 -1.98 -5.12
N SER A 200 -25.12 -0.84 -4.82
CA SER A 200 -24.26 -0.65 -3.64
C SER A 200 -24.94 -0.97 -2.31
N THR A 201 -26.27 -0.85 -2.24
CA THR A 201 -27.06 -1.16 -1.03
C THR A 201 -26.94 -2.61 -0.56
N PHE A 202 -26.52 -3.52 -1.43
CA PHE A 202 -26.26 -4.92 -1.07
C PHE A 202 -24.89 -5.13 -0.39
N PHE A 203 -24.00 -4.13 -0.44
CA PHE A 203 -22.61 -4.26 0.02
C PHE A 203 -22.29 -3.42 1.26
N VAL A 204 -23.30 -3.10 2.06
CA VAL A 204 -23.16 -2.25 3.26
C VAL A 204 -22.75 -3.03 4.52
N SER A 205 -22.81 -4.36 4.50
CA SER A 205 -22.40 -5.23 5.61
C SER A 205 -21.66 -6.46 5.07
N THR A 206 -20.76 -7.01 5.89
CA THR A 206 -20.03 -8.24 5.55
C THR A 206 -20.95 -9.47 5.53
N GLY A 207 -20.60 -10.45 4.70
CA GLY A 207 -21.37 -11.69 4.55
C GLY A 207 -21.20 -12.30 3.17
N ALA A 208 -22.23 -13.00 2.69
CA ALA A 208 -22.25 -13.54 1.35
C ALA A 208 -23.63 -13.34 0.71
N LEU A 209 -23.63 -12.94 -0.56
CA LEU A 209 -24.81 -12.95 -1.40
C LEU A 209 -24.80 -14.23 -2.24
N ASN A 210 -25.84 -15.04 -2.12
CA ASN A 210 -26.00 -16.24 -2.92
C ASN A 210 -26.51 -15.88 -4.32
N ILE A 211 -25.65 -16.02 -5.31
CA ILE A 211 -25.94 -15.72 -6.72
C ILE A 211 -26.35 -16.99 -7.42
N GLY A 212 -27.52 -16.95 -8.03
CA GLY A 212 -28.06 -18.05 -8.84
C GLY A 212 -28.66 -17.54 -10.14
N VAL A 213 -29.22 -18.43 -10.94
CA VAL A 213 -29.93 -18.14 -12.19
C VAL A 213 -31.25 -18.89 -12.20
N LEU A 214 -32.31 -18.22 -12.64
CA LEU A 214 -33.62 -18.81 -12.83
C LEU A 214 -33.97 -18.84 -14.32
N ASN A 215 -34.26 -20.00 -14.85
CA ASN A 215 -34.88 -20.14 -16.18
C ASN A 215 -36.40 -20.18 -16.03
N PRO A 216 -37.14 -19.47 -16.89
CA PRO A 216 -38.59 -19.42 -16.81
C PRO A 216 -39.26 -20.76 -17.22
N PRO A 217 -40.53 -20.99 -16.80
CA PRO A 217 -41.34 -22.11 -17.27
C PRO A 217 -41.73 -21.94 -18.76
N PRO A 218 -42.11 -23.05 -19.44
CA PRO A 218 -42.25 -24.41 -18.93
C PRO A 218 -40.88 -25.10 -18.75
N GLY A 219 -40.74 -26.00 -17.81
CA GLY A 219 -39.46 -26.56 -17.43
C GLY A 219 -38.65 -25.53 -16.63
N GLY A 220 -37.34 -25.41 -16.88
CA GLY A 220 -36.47 -24.46 -16.27
C GLY A 220 -36.28 -24.68 -14.76
N GLY A 221 -36.42 -23.62 -13.98
CA GLY A 221 -36.22 -23.62 -12.53
C GLY A 221 -34.93 -22.95 -12.08
N ALA A 222 -34.68 -22.96 -10.78
CA ALA A 222 -33.51 -22.33 -10.18
C ALA A 222 -32.24 -23.20 -10.29
N SER A 223 -31.10 -22.58 -10.48
CA SER A 223 -29.78 -23.23 -10.43
C SER A 223 -29.35 -23.48 -8.98
N ASN A 224 -28.20 -24.16 -8.83
CA ASN A 224 -27.37 -24.00 -7.63
C ASN A 224 -26.93 -22.54 -7.47
N THR A 225 -26.46 -22.17 -6.27
CA THR A 225 -25.95 -20.83 -5.99
C THR A 225 -24.44 -20.84 -5.74
N VAL A 226 -23.76 -19.73 -6.09
CA VAL A 226 -22.36 -19.48 -5.81
C VAL A 226 -22.29 -18.21 -4.95
N PRO A 227 -21.55 -18.20 -3.82
CA PRO A 227 -21.48 -17.04 -2.95
C PRO A 227 -20.59 -15.93 -3.55
N LEU A 228 -21.09 -14.70 -3.57
CA LEU A 228 -20.33 -13.47 -3.72
C LEU A 228 -19.98 -12.97 -2.31
N ASN A 229 -18.73 -13.10 -1.93
CA ASN A 229 -18.31 -12.79 -0.57
C ASN A 229 -18.13 -11.26 -0.38
N ILE A 230 -18.71 -10.72 0.67
CA ILE A 230 -18.53 -9.33 1.10
C ILE A 230 -17.65 -9.37 2.34
N THR A 231 -16.43 -8.86 2.22
CA THR A 231 -15.44 -8.93 3.28
C THR A 231 -15.00 -7.54 3.72
N ASN A 232 -14.44 -7.44 4.92
CA ASN A 232 -13.77 -6.22 5.34
C ASN A 232 -12.45 -6.07 4.55
N PRO A 233 -12.09 -4.85 4.14
CA PRO A 233 -10.78 -4.59 3.57
C PRO A 233 -9.69 -4.78 4.63
N PHE A 234 -8.47 -5.03 4.19
CA PHE A 234 -7.30 -4.98 5.06
C PHE A 234 -7.02 -3.50 5.40
N PRO A 235 -6.91 -3.13 6.69
CA PRO A 235 -6.65 -1.74 7.06
C PRO A 235 -5.18 -1.38 6.81
N SER A 236 -4.92 -0.13 6.43
CA SER A 236 -3.57 0.44 6.33
C SER A 236 -3.57 1.78 7.03
N ILE A 237 -2.66 1.98 7.98
CA ILE A 237 -2.54 3.22 8.72
C ILE A 237 -1.35 4.04 8.21
N THR A 238 -1.54 5.35 8.10
CA THR A 238 -0.56 6.28 7.53
C THR A 238 -0.05 7.31 8.53
N ALA A 239 -0.82 7.57 9.60
CA ALA A 239 -0.40 8.50 10.63
C ALA A 239 -1.05 8.20 11.98
N VAL A 240 -0.33 8.56 13.04
CA VAL A 240 -0.80 8.54 14.43
C VAL A 240 -0.56 9.92 15.02
N ALA A 241 -1.56 10.50 15.66
CA ALA A 241 -1.47 11.82 16.29
C ALA A 241 -2.11 11.84 17.68
N PRO A 242 -1.43 12.35 18.72
CA PRO A 242 -0.04 12.81 18.71
C PRO A 242 0.94 11.66 18.48
N ALA A 243 2.11 11.91 17.87
CA ALA A 243 3.14 10.88 17.69
C ALA A 243 3.88 10.57 18.99
N SER A 244 3.86 11.49 19.94
CA SER A 244 4.37 11.25 21.29
C SER A 244 3.60 12.04 22.34
N VAL A 245 3.71 11.62 23.59
CA VAL A 245 3.30 12.37 24.79
C VAL A 245 4.35 12.16 25.89
N VAL A 246 4.34 13.03 26.89
CA VAL A 246 5.22 12.89 28.06
C VAL A 246 4.66 11.80 29.01
N ALA A 247 5.54 10.96 29.56
CA ALA A 247 5.14 9.95 30.54
C ALA A 247 4.46 10.61 31.76
N GLY A 248 3.45 9.92 32.31
CA GLY A 248 2.64 10.47 33.38
C GLY A 248 1.62 11.54 32.95
N SER A 249 1.52 11.86 31.66
CA SER A 249 0.40 12.68 31.15
C SER A 249 -0.94 12.10 31.58
N GLY A 250 -1.91 12.95 31.88
CA GLY A 250 -3.21 12.51 32.40
C GLY A 250 -3.91 11.51 31.48
N SER A 251 -4.57 10.52 32.08
CA SER A 251 -5.45 9.59 31.36
C SER A 251 -6.52 10.37 30.61
N GLY A 252 -6.79 9.99 29.35
CA GLY A 252 -7.77 10.67 28.50
C GLY A 252 -7.16 11.42 27.32
N THR A 253 -5.82 11.44 27.18
CA THR A 253 -5.20 11.89 25.92
C THR A 253 -5.78 11.08 24.75
N VAL A 254 -6.29 11.77 23.75
CA VAL A 254 -6.92 11.14 22.58
C VAL A 254 -5.85 10.86 21.54
N LEU A 255 -5.70 9.59 21.18
CA LEU A 255 -4.88 9.16 20.06
C LEU A 255 -5.77 9.09 18.81
N THR A 256 -5.37 9.76 17.76
CA THR A 256 -6.00 9.73 16.44
C THR A 256 -5.15 8.89 15.49
N VAL A 257 -5.78 7.92 14.84
CA VAL A 257 -5.14 7.07 13.83
C VAL A 257 -5.76 7.37 12.48
N THR A 258 -4.95 7.77 11.51
CA THR A 258 -5.36 8.05 10.14
C THR A 258 -4.94 6.90 9.22
N GLY A 259 -5.81 6.53 8.27
CA GLY A 259 -5.52 5.41 7.38
C GLY A 259 -6.63 5.17 6.35
N THR A 260 -6.52 4.06 5.65
CA THR A 260 -7.48 3.59 4.65
C THR A 260 -7.99 2.20 5.00
N GLY A 261 -9.09 1.81 4.37
CA GLY A 261 -9.72 0.50 4.66
C GLY A 261 -10.40 0.43 6.03
N LEU A 262 -10.63 1.56 6.72
CA LEU A 262 -11.24 1.58 8.05
C LEU A 262 -12.75 1.36 7.96
N VAL A 263 -13.25 0.37 8.72
CA VAL A 263 -14.67 0.00 8.77
C VAL A 263 -15.30 0.43 10.12
N PRO A 264 -16.64 0.48 10.24
CA PRO A 264 -17.28 0.87 11.51
C PRO A 264 -16.89 0.02 12.73
N ALA A 265 -16.49 -1.23 12.50
CA ALA A 265 -16.04 -2.18 13.54
C ALA A 265 -14.52 -2.25 13.69
N SER A 266 -13.76 -1.33 13.09
CA SER A 266 -12.30 -1.23 13.27
C SER A 266 -11.94 -0.93 14.71
N VAL A 267 -10.90 -1.60 15.22
CA VAL A 267 -10.43 -1.44 16.60
C VAL A 267 -8.95 -1.05 16.59
N ILE A 268 -8.59 -0.01 17.34
CA ILE A 268 -7.19 0.36 17.57
C ILE A 268 -6.57 -0.64 18.55
N LEU A 269 -5.39 -1.13 18.20
CA LEU A 269 -4.53 -1.94 19.07
C LEU A 269 -3.34 -1.11 19.51
N ILE A 270 -3.00 -1.16 20.79
CA ILE A 270 -1.76 -0.60 21.34
C ILE A 270 -1.00 -1.75 21.98
N ASN A 271 0.19 -2.04 21.46
CA ASN A 271 1.01 -3.21 21.85
C ASN A 271 0.19 -4.53 21.80
N GLY A 272 -0.64 -4.68 20.76
CA GLY A 272 -1.53 -5.82 20.58
C GLY A 272 -2.80 -5.81 21.45
N GLY A 273 -2.90 -4.91 22.44
CA GLY A 273 -4.07 -4.76 23.30
C GLY A 273 -5.15 -3.88 22.67
N GLN A 274 -6.39 -4.37 22.60
CA GLN A 274 -7.52 -3.61 22.05
C GLN A 274 -7.87 -2.40 22.92
N ARG A 275 -8.23 -1.29 22.27
CA ARG A 275 -8.72 -0.06 22.92
C ARG A 275 -10.13 0.27 22.47
N THR A 276 -10.90 0.90 23.37
CA THR A 276 -12.22 1.45 23.00
C THR A 276 -12.03 2.47 21.89
N THR A 277 -12.55 2.15 20.69
CA THR A 277 -12.28 2.92 19.48
C THR A 277 -13.54 3.64 19.01
N THR A 278 -13.41 4.91 18.67
CA THR A 278 -14.46 5.70 18.02
C THR A 278 -14.05 5.98 16.57
N ARG A 279 -14.95 5.74 15.63
CA ARG A 279 -14.71 6.05 14.21
C ARG A 279 -15.15 7.49 13.93
N ALA A 280 -14.19 8.37 13.70
CA ALA A 280 -14.47 9.79 13.40
C ALA A 280 -14.86 9.98 11.92
N SER A 281 -14.25 9.19 10.99
CA SER A 281 -14.56 9.26 9.56
C SER A 281 -14.22 7.93 8.85
N GLY A 282 -14.30 7.90 7.51
CA GLY A 282 -13.86 6.77 6.69
C GLY A 282 -12.35 6.52 6.73
N THR A 283 -11.59 7.54 7.13
CA THR A 283 -10.13 7.52 7.15
C THR A 283 -9.55 7.81 8.53
N GLN A 284 -10.36 7.92 9.58
CA GLN A 284 -9.88 8.34 10.90
C GLN A 284 -10.59 7.61 12.04
N LEU A 285 -9.79 7.07 12.96
CA LEU A 285 -10.22 6.46 14.24
C LEU A 285 -9.61 7.22 15.40
N THR A 286 -10.28 7.19 16.56
CA THR A 286 -9.75 7.78 17.80
C THR A 286 -9.92 6.81 18.97
N THR A 287 -8.99 6.89 19.95
CA THR A 287 -9.07 6.19 21.21
C THR A 287 -8.50 7.07 22.33
N ALA A 288 -9.04 6.95 23.54
CA ALA A 288 -8.41 7.54 24.71
C ALA A 288 -7.32 6.60 25.24
N LEU A 289 -6.13 7.16 25.47
CA LEU A 289 -5.03 6.45 26.10
C LEU A 289 -5.30 6.22 27.59
N THR A 290 -4.93 5.04 28.08
CA THR A 290 -5.06 4.70 29.49
C THR A 290 -3.84 5.18 30.27
N ALA A 291 -3.95 5.28 31.59
CA ALA A 291 -2.81 5.58 32.45
C ALA A 291 -1.67 4.54 32.29
N GLY A 292 -2.02 3.28 31.99
CA GLY A 292 -1.03 2.23 31.73
C GLY A 292 -0.28 2.43 30.41
N ASP A 293 -0.94 2.97 29.39
CA ASP A 293 -0.30 3.31 28.08
C ASP A 293 0.71 4.45 28.24
N LEU A 294 0.56 5.28 29.26
CA LEU A 294 1.32 6.50 29.52
C LEU A 294 2.27 6.40 30.74
N ALA A 295 2.36 5.23 31.38
CA ALA A 295 3.02 5.10 32.69
C ALA A 295 4.55 5.23 32.64
N ALA A 296 5.17 4.74 31.58
CA ALA A 296 6.63 4.72 31.44
C ALA A 296 7.04 5.23 30.05
N ALA A 297 8.19 5.86 29.97
CA ALA A 297 8.80 6.24 28.70
C ALA A 297 9.10 4.99 27.86
N GLY A 298 8.94 5.10 26.55
CA GLY A 298 9.12 4.00 25.62
C GLY A 298 8.35 4.22 24.32
N VAL A 299 8.26 3.19 23.53
CA VAL A 299 7.55 3.21 22.25
C VAL A 299 6.41 2.20 22.28
N ASN A 300 5.20 2.67 21.99
CA ASN A 300 4.04 1.82 21.83
C ASN A 300 3.77 1.56 20.34
N GLN A 301 3.55 0.31 19.99
CA GLN A 301 3.10 -0.08 18.65
C GLN A 301 1.61 0.18 18.50
N VAL A 302 1.22 0.84 17.42
CA VAL A 302 -0.17 1.14 17.08
C VAL A 302 -0.53 0.40 15.80
N GLN A 303 -1.62 -0.34 15.85
CA GLN A 303 -2.19 -1.04 14.72
C GLN A 303 -3.71 -0.87 14.73
N VAL A 304 -4.34 -1.19 13.62
CA VAL A 304 -5.79 -1.26 13.52
C VAL A 304 -6.18 -2.67 13.11
N LEU A 305 -7.15 -3.23 13.79
CA LEU A 305 -7.75 -4.53 13.47
C LEU A 305 -9.13 -4.33 12.85
N ASN A 306 -9.33 -4.82 11.65
CA ASN A 306 -10.65 -5.04 11.08
C ASN A 306 -11.10 -6.48 11.37
N PRO A 307 -12.33 -6.70 11.86
CA PRO A 307 -12.80 -8.05 12.19
C PRO A 307 -13.05 -8.89 10.94
N ALA A 308 -13.09 -10.22 11.12
CA ALA A 308 -13.51 -11.16 10.09
C ALA A 308 -15.00 -10.96 9.69
N PRO A 309 -15.46 -11.36 8.49
CA PRO A 309 -14.71 -12.03 7.42
C PRO A 309 -13.83 -11.06 6.63
N GLY A 310 -12.69 -11.52 6.14
CA GLY A 310 -11.63 -10.65 5.60
C GLY A 310 -10.99 -9.85 6.72
N GLY A 311 -10.66 -8.59 6.46
CA GLY A 311 -10.02 -7.73 7.44
C GLY A 311 -8.62 -8.20 7.81
N GLY A 312 -8.27 -8.03 9.08
CA GLY A 312 -6.94 -8.35 9.61
C GLY A 312 -6.31 -7.13 10.27
N THR A 313 -5.03 -7.24 10.61
CA THR A 313 -4.29 -6.20 11.34
C THR A 313 -3.47 -5.35 10.37
N SER A 314 -3.47 -4.03 10.51
CA SER A 314 -2.72 -3.09 9.69
C SER A 314 -1.19 -3.25 9.84
N ASN A 315 -0.43 -2.53 9.02
CA ASN A 315 0.95 -2.18 9.32
C ASN A 315 1.06 -1.55 10.71
N ILE A 316 2.27 -1.60 11.29
CA ILE A 316 2.58 -0.99 12.58
C ILE A 316 3.03 0.45 12.35
N LEU A 317 2.50 1.38 13.14
CA LEU A 317 3.10 2.68 13.40
C LEU A 317 3.45 2.77 14.88
N THR A 318 4.35 3.66 15.22
CA THR A 318 4.79 3.84 16.59
C THR A 318 4.27 5.14 17.18
N PHE A 319 4.02 5.09 18.49
CA PHE A 319 3.64 6.21 19.33
C PHE A 319 4.60 6.27 20.52
N ALA A 320 5.30 7.39 20.68
CA ALA A 320 6.32 7.52 21.68
C ALA A 320 5.78 8.08 23.02
N ILE A 321 6.24 7.52 24.12
CA ILE A 321 6.06 8.09 25.45
C ILE A 321 7.41 8.69 25.87
N ASN A 322 7.52 10.01 25.81
CA ASN A 322 8.74 10.71 26.14
C ASN A 322 8.95 10.74 27.67
N PRO A 323 10.20 10.65 28.13
CA PRO A 323 10.48 10.87 29.55
C PRO A 323 10.04 12.26 30.00
N THR A 324 9.59 12.42 31.24
CA THR A 324 9.48 13.75 31.86
C THR A 324 10.89 14.33 31.91
N PRO A 325 11.09 15.56 31.40
CA PRO A 325 12.39 16.17 31.42
C PRO A 325 12.86 16.31 32.86
N THR A 326 13.84 15.53 33.25
CA THR A 326 14.64 15.86 34.44
C THR A 326 15.62 16.91 33.95
N ALA A 327 15.64 18.09 34.59
CA ALA A 327 16.70 19.08 34.38
C ALA A 327 18.01 18.36 34.67
N GLY A 328 18.64 17.83 33.62
CA GLY A 328 19.55 16.73 33.78
C GLY A 328 20.96 17.01 33.38
N LEU A 329 21.67 16.06 33.56
CA LEU A 329 23.10 15.93 33.41
C LEU A 329 23.36 15.41 31.96
N PRO A 330 24.38 15.92 31.27
CA PRO A 330 24.85 15.24 30.06
C PRO A 330 25.28 13.82 30.43
N GLU A 331 24.99 12.88 29.53
CA GLU A 331 25.34 11.46 29.67
C GLU A 331 26.30 11.08 28.54
N LEU A 332 27.34 10.29 28.90
CA LEU A 332 28.26 9.70 27.93
C LEU A 332 27.58 8.48 27.28
N VAL A 333 27.59 8.40 25.97
CA VAL A 333 26.87 7.36 25.20
C VAL A 333 27.79 6.21 24.79
N ASP A 334 28.97 6.48 24.31
CA ASP A 334 29.96 5.50 23.82
C ASP A 334 30.75 4.85 24.95
N VAL A 335 30.04 4.23 25.88
CA VAL A 335 30.58 3.53 27.03
C VAL A 335 30.37 2.02 26.90
N ALA A 336 31.31 1.26 27.42
CA ALA A 336 31.25 -0.17 27.57
C ALA A 336 30.04 -0.59 28.43
N THR A 337 29.63 -1.85 28.37
CA THR A 337 28.51 -2.39 29.17
C THR A 337 28.73 -2.33 30.66
N ASN A 338 29.99 -2.26 31.13
CA ASN A 338 30.35 -2.06 32.51
C ASN A 338 30.34 -0.58 32.94
N GLY A 339 30.01 0.35 32.02
CA GLY A 339 30.00 1.79 32.26
C GLY A 339 31.38 2.45 32.19
N ALA A 340 32.44 1.74 31.80
CA ALA A 340 33.71 2.35 31.45
C ALA A 340 33.61 3.13 30.14
N GLU A 341 34.43 4.16 30.01
CA GLU A 341 34.63 4.91 28.78
C GLU A 341 35.23 4.01 27.68
N GLY A 342 34.88 4.21 26.42
CA GLY A 342 35.43 3.48 25.28
C GLY A 342 36.95 3.65 25.17
N ASP A 343 37.67 2.59 24.77
CA ASP A 343 39.14 2.57 24.75
C ASP A 343 39.76 3.35 23.58
N THR A 344 38.97 3.62 22.53
CA THR A 344 39.36 4.41 21.37
C THR A 344 38.17 5.27 20.90
N GLY A 345 38.43 6.33 20.14
CA GLY A 345 37.41 7.32 19.77
C GLY A 345 36.40 6.87 18.71
N ILE A 346 35.45 7.73 18.49
CA ILE A 346 34.36 7.58 17.52
C ILE A 346 34.80 7.67 16.06
N CYS A 347 36.06 7.77 15.75
CA CYS A 347 36.60 8.05 14.44
C CYS A 347 37.26 6.82 13.78
N GLY A 348 36.51 6.11 12.96
CA GLY A 348 37.06 5.01 12.15
C GLY A 348 37.74 5.40 10.84
N ALA A 349 37.50 6.61 10.31
CA ALA A 349 38.02 7.05 9.02
C ALA A 349 38.57 8.50 9.07
N CYS A 350 39.06 8.94 10.24
CA CYS A 350 39.74 10.24 10.29
C CYS A 350 41.05 10.18 9.54
N PRO A 351 41.32 11.12 8.60
CA PRO A 351 42.67 11.29 8.08
C PRO A 351 43.61 11.64 9.23
N PRO A 352 44.88 11.20 9.19
CA PRO A 352 45.85 11.56 10.22
C PRO A 352 45.92 13.09 10.38
N GLY A 353 45.47 13.61 11.54
CA GLY A 353 45.55 15.03 11.86
C GLY A 353 44.33 15.88 11.46
N GLY A 354 43.23 15.29 10.95
CA GLY A 354 41.98 15.99 10.67
C GLY A 354 40.83 15.47 11.52
N LEU A 355 39.92 16.36 11.96
CA LEU A 355 38.60 15.95 12.38
C LEU A 355 37.91 15.30 11.16
N PRO A 356 37.10 14.24 11.34
CA PRO A 356 36.32 13.69 10.24
C PRO A 356 35.45 14.80 9.62
N ASP A 357 34.95 14.54 8.43
CA ASP A 357 33.84 15.32 7.92
C ASP A 357 32.62 15.05 8.83
N LEU A 358 32.56 15.80 9.93
CA LEU A 358 31.58 15.67 11.02
C LEU A 358 30.14 15.99 10.53
N THR A 359 30.02 16.52 9.30
CA THR A 359 28.73 16.86 8.71
C THR A 359 27.85 15.63 8.45
N THR A 360 28.46 14.44 8.44
CA THR A 360 27.81 13.19 8.05
C THR A 360 28.04 12.02 8.99
N ALA A 361 28.97 12.11 9.92
CA ALA A 361 29.34 11.05 10.89
C ALA A 361 28.69 11.22 12.27
N GLY A 362 27.72 12.12 12.42
CA GLY A 362 27.07 12.40 13.70
C GLY A 362 26.25 11.22 14.24
N PRO A 363 25.95 11.25 15.55
CA PRO A 363 25.02 10.28 16.14
C PRO A 363 23.62 10.47 15.59
N SER A 364 22.81 9.41 15.62
CA SER A 364 21.39 9.43 15.26
C SER A 364 20.53 9.02 16.45
N THR A 365 19.56 9.88 16.81
CA THR A 365 18.75 9.73 18.03
C THR A 365 17.32 9.31 17.67
N SER A 366 16.76 8.32 18.38
CA SER A 366 15.33 7.96 18.28
C SER A 366 14.43 9.09 18.78
N SER A 367 13.14 9.04 18.42
CA SER A 367 12.17 10.08 18.79
C SER A 367 12.07 10.38 20.29
N THR A 368 12.40 9.42 21.13
CA THR A 368 12.36 9.53 22.59
C THR A 368 13.72 9.81 23.22
N GLY A 369 14.82 9.77 22.47
CA GLY A 369 16.17 9.79 23.03
C GLY A 369 16.60 8.50 23.72
N THR A 370 15.75 7.47 23.75
CA THR A 370 16.05 6.18 24.40
C THR A 370 17.13 5.41 23.66
N PHE A 371 17.19 5.54 22.34
CA PHE A 371 18.19 4.87 21.50
C PHE A 371 19.04 5.91 20.78
N VAL A 372 20.35 5.67 20.79
CA VAL A 372 21.33 6.49 20.06
C VAL A 372 22.22 5.57 19.25
N ALA A 373 22.23 5.75 17.93
CA ALA A 373 23.15 5.08 17.02
C ALA A 373 24.40 5.94 16.83
N TYR A 374 25.55 5.29 16.75
CA TYR A 374 26.85 5.94 16.54
C TYR A 374 27.84 4.94 15.93
N ALA A 375 28.90 5.47 15.33
CA ALA A 375 30.03 4.67 14.87
C ALA A 375 31.20 4.82 15.84
N SER A 376 31.92 3.73 16.10
CA SER A 376 33.11 3.74 16.97
C SER A 376 34.15 2.70 16.55
N THR A 377 35.41 2.98 16.83
CA THR A 377 36.52 2.03 16.72
C THR A 377 36.86 1.35 18.03
N SER A 378 36.15 1.66 19.10
CA SER A 378 36.40 1.07 20.45
C SER A 378 36.05 -0.40 20.47
N SER A 379 37.00 -1.21 20.90
CA SER A 379 36.91 -2.68 20.93
C SER A 379 36.25 -3.23 22.21
N ASP A 380 35.99 -2.39 23.19
CA ASP A 380 35.45 -2.76 24.49
C ASP A 380 33.97 -2.45 24.73
N LEU A 381 33.29 -1.84 23.74
CA LEU A 381 31.88 -1.50 23.83
C LEU A 381 30.98 -2.74 23.95
N ILE A 382 31.37 -3.85 23.31
CA ILE A 382 30.76 -5.18 23.39
C ILE A 382 31.81 -6.27 23.31
N THR A 383 31.52 -7.44 23.88
CA THR A 383 32.47 -8.56 23.90
C THR A 383 32.70 -9.25 22.56
N GLN A 384 31.87 -8.99 21.56
CA GLN A 384 31.94 -9.61 20.23
C GLN A 384 32.65 -8.75 19.18
N ASP A 385 33.10 -7.57 19.54
CA ASP A 385 33.87 -6.71 18.64
C ASP A 385 35.36 -7.08 18.74
N GLY A 386 35.89 -7.68 17.71
CA GLY A 386 37.27 -8.13 17.66
C GLY A 386 38.00 -7.81 16.36
N ASN A 387 37.40 -6.94 15.52
CA ASN A 387 37.89 -6.68 14.15
C ASN A 387 38.87 -5.49 14.02
N SER A 388 38.97 -4.64 15.04
CA SER A 388 39.80 -3.39 15.06
C SER A 388 39.40 -2.41 13.94
N SER A 389 38.16 -2.48 13.44
CA SER A 389 37.60 -1.58 12.46
C SER A 389 36.52 -0.71 13.12
N SER A 390 36.09 0.36 12.45
CA SER A 390 34.90 1.07 12.89
C SER A 390 33.66 0.21 12.71
N ASP A 391 32.86 0.12 13.76
CA ASP A 391 31.56 -0.55 13.75
C ASP A 391 30.43 0.40 14.15
N VAL A 392 29.21 0.08 13.75
CA VAL A 392 28.01 0.84 14.09
C VAL A 392 27.32 0.16 15.26
N PHE A 393 27.10 0.96 16.31
CA PHE A 393 26.45 0.54 17.56
C PHE A 393 25.14 1.30 17.76
N VAL A 394 24.20 0.69 18.48
CA VAL A 394 23.02 1.35 19.02
C VAL A 394 23.02 1.17 20.54
N ARG A 395 23.08 2.28 21.27
CA ARG A 395 22.95 2.28 22.72
C ARG A 395 21.50 2.46 23.13
N ASN A 396 21.02 1.55 23.97
CA ASN A 396 19.86 1.80 24.80
C ASN A 396 20.32 2.56 26.05
N THR A 397 19.90 3.81 26.17
CA THR A 397 20.27 4.69 27.31
C THR A 397 19.38 4.46 28.51
N CYS A 398 18.28 3.74 28.35
CA CYS A 398 17.23 3.56 29.37
C CYS A 398 16.65 4.89 29.91
N LEU A 399 16.74 5.97 29.13
CA LEU A 399 16.11 7.24 29.50
C LEU A 399 14.60 7.05 29.62
N VAL A 400 14.07 7.40 30.77
CA VAL A 400 12.64 7.42 31.09
C VAL A 400 12.28 8.73 31.77
N ALA A 401 10.99 9.02 31.86
CA ALA A 401 10.44 10.25 32.41
C ALA A 401 11.00 10.71 33.78
N SER A 402 11.48 9.79 34.60
CA SER A 402 12.01 10.09 35.95
C SER A 402 13.55 9.86 36.10
N GLY A 403 14.28 9.84 34.98
CA GLY A 403 15.68 9.45 34.92
C GLY A 403 15.88 8.09 34.27
N THR A 404 16.85 7.28 34.68
CA THR A 404 17.03 5.91 34.20
C THR A 404 16.01 4.95 34.80
N SER A 405 15.42 4.05 34.02
CA SER A 405 14.51 3.02 34.53
C SER A 405 15.25 2.02 35.41
N SER A 406 14.76 1.76 36.62
CA SER A 406 15.33 0.73 37.51
C SER A 406 15.21 -0.71 36.97
N SER A 407 14.36 -0.94 35.95
CA SER A 407 14.15 -2.25 35.31
C SER A 407 14.86 -2.39 33.95
N CYS A 408 15.45 -1.33 33.43
CA CYS A 408 16.22 -1.33 32.20
C CYS A 408 17.71 -1.30 32.52
N THR A 409 18.51 -2.06 31.79
CA THR A 409 19.97 -1.99 31.86
C THR A 409 20.49 -1.32 30.60
N PRO A 410 21.16 -0.16 30.70
CA PRO A 410 21.80 0.45 29.54
C PRO A 410 22.80 -0.49 28.88
N GLY A 411 22.85 -0.50 27.56
CA GLY A 411 23.74 -1.40 26.84
C GLY A 411 23.86 -1.08 25.38
N ASN A 412 24.95 -1.54 24.76
CA ASN A 412 25.23 -1.42 23.34
C ASN A 412 24.79 -2.69 22.61
N SER A 413 24.23 -2.50 21.42
CA SER A 413 23.98 -3.56 20.46
C SER A 413 24.76 -3.24 19.18
N LEU A 414 25.41 -4.25 18.61
CA LEU A 414 26.09 -4.11 17.33
C LEU A 414 25.05 -4.09 16.20
N ALA A 415 25.08 -3.06 15.35
CA ALA A 415 24.21 -2.94 14.18
C ALA A 415 24.90 -3.45 12.91
N SER A 416 26.21 -3.29 12.78
CA SER A 416 27.05 -3.79 11.69
C SER A 416 27.38 -5.29 11.84
N VAL A 417 26.34 -6.12 11.97
CA VAL A 417 26.47 -7.56 12.23
C VAL A 417 26.67 -8.31 10.92
N SER A 418 27.67 -9.19 10.89
CA SER A 418 27.88 -10.09 9.75
C SER A 418 26.73 -11.08 9.58
N ALA A 419 26.55 -11.61 8.39
CA ALA A 419 25.52 -12.62 8.07
C ALA A 419 25.62 -13.90 8.94
N THR A 420 26.76 -14.10 9.63
CA THR A 420 27.00 -15.23 10.55
C THR A 420 26.91 -14.84 12.03
N GLY A 421 26.59 -13.58 12.37
CA GLY A 421 26.35 -13.10 13.72
C GLY A 421 27.56 -12.50 14.44
N GLY A 422 28.73 -12.36 13.82
CA GLY A 422 29.90 -11.66 14.35
C GLY A 422 29.99 -10.21 13.84
N ALA A 423 31.07 -9.50 14.20
CA ALA A 423 31.35 -8.16 13.68
C ALA A 423 31.60 -8.14 12.16
N ALA A 424 31.44 -6.99 11.57
CA ALA A 424 31.76 -6.74 10.16
C ALA A 424 33.26 -6.96 9.87
N ASN A 425 33.61 -7.39 8.66
CA ASN A 425 35.02 -7.58 8.29
C ASN A 425 35.65 -6.33 7.65
N GLY A 426 35.02 -5.19 7.71
CA GLY A 426 35.46 -3.90 7.23
C GLY A 426 34.71 -2.76 7.90
N PRO A 427 35.17 -1.50 7.75
CA PRO A 427 34.61 -0.38 8.46
C PRO A 427 33.14 -0.12 8.14
N SER A 428 32.37 0.23 9.17
CA SER A 428 30.99 0.65 9.10
C SER A 428 30.81 1.99 9.83
N TYR A 429 30.02 2.91 9.25
CA TYR A 429 29.91 4.31 9.68
C TYR A 429 28.62 4.96 9.20
N GLU A 430 28.39 6.25 9.56
CA GLU A 430 27.24 7.04 9.13
C GLU A 430 25.88 6.41 9.46
N PRO A 431 25.60 6.14 10.75
CA PRO A 431 24.33 5.55 11.12
C PRO A 431 23.17 6.53 10.99
N SER A 432 22.02 6.03 10.54
CA SER A 432 20.74 6.74 10.55
C SER A 432 19.67 5.83 11.13
N LEU A 433 19.04 6.28 12.24
CA LEU A 433 18.07 5.53 13.02
C LEU A 433 16.65 5.97 12.71
N ASP A 434 15.71 5.06 12.68
CA ASP A 434 14.28 5.36 12.59
C ASP A 434 13.76 6.01 13.89
N THR A 435 12.54 6.50 13.89
CA THR A 435 11.99 7.15 15.09
C THR A 435 11.77 6.20 16.26
N ALA A 436 11.57 4.91 16.01
CA ALA A 436 11.39 3.90 17.04
C ALA A 436 12.72 3.45 17.66
N GLY A 437 13.83 3.61 16.95
CA GLY A 437 15.14 3.07 17.34
C GLY A 437 15.28 1.56 17.08
N THR A 438 14.47 1.04 16.17
CA THR A 438 14.45 -0.40 15.82
C THR A 438 15.06 -0.70 14.48
N ASP A 439 15.04 0.25 13.55
CA ASP A 439 15.55 0.10 12.21
C ASP A 439 16.69 1.09 11.97
N ILE A 440 17.78 0.62 11.39
CA ILE A 440 18.98 1.44 11.15
C ILE A 440 19.49 1.25 9.73
N ALA A 441 19.86 2.35 9.10
CA ALA A 441 20.66 2.36 7.89
C ALA A 441 22.09 2.84 8.20
N PHE A 442 23.08 2.30 7.52
CA PHE A 442 24.49 2.68 7.70
C PHE A 442 25.32 2.41 6.44
N THR A 443 26.45 3.04 6.36
CA THR A 443 27.44 2.84 5.29
C THR A 443 28.48 1.81 5.73
N SER A 444 28.91 0.91 4.84
CA SER A 444 29.97 -0.03 5.14
C SER A 444 30.80 -0.46 3.92
N ASN A 445 32.09 -0.77 4.13
CA ASN A 445 32.98 -1.45 3.19
C ASN A 445 33.08 -2.95 3.48
N ALA A 446 32.39 -3.46 4.49
CA ALA A 446 32.44 -4.88 4.85
C ALA A 446 31.79 -5.77 3.78
N THR A 447 32.40 -6.93 3.53
CA THR A 447 31.94 -7.89 2.50
C THR A 447 31.14 -9.06 3.05
N ASN A 448 30.95 -9.12 4.38
CA ASN A 448 30.32 -10.24 5.07
C ASN A 448 28.98 -9.90 5.74
N LEU A 449 28.44 -8.70 5.53
CA LEU A 449 27.16 -8.28 6.13
C LEU A 449 25.95 -9.01 5.53
N VAL A 450 26.01 -9.35 4.26
CA VAL A 450 25.00 -10.15 3.55
C VAL A 450 25.67 -11.32 2.81
N ASN A 451 24.93 -12.41 2.64
CA ASN A 451 25.39 -13.59 1.90
C ASN A 451 24.67 -13.79 0.55
N THR A 452 23.72 -12.92 0.23
CA THR A 452 22.89 -12.99 -0.97
C THR A 452 23.55 -12.39 -2.20
N VAL A 453 24.51 -11.47 -1.99
CA VAL A 453 25.22 -10.75 -3.05
C VAL A 453 26.70 -10.70 -2.70
N ALA A 454 27.58 -11.06 -3.63
CA ALA A 454 29.03 -10.99 -3.43
C ALA A 454 29.57 -9.66 -3.94
N PHE A 455 30.40 -8.98 -3.14
CA PHE A 455 31.10 -7.76 -3.51
C PHE A 455 32.53 -7.70 -2.93
N THR A 456 33.37 -6.84 -3.48
CA THR A 456 34.79 -6.81 -3.19
C THR A 456 35.21 -5.93 -2.02
N GLY A 457 34.27 -5.06 -1.53
CA GLY A 457 34.55 -4.08 -0.47
C GLY A 457 35.44 -2.90 -0.90
N THR A 458 35.67 -2.72 -2.20
CA THR A 458 36.44 -1.58 -2.74
C THR A 458 35.63 -0.28 -2.66
N ASP A 459 34.34 -0.38 -2.91
CA ASP A 459 33.40 0.73 -2.81
C ASP A 459 32.49 0.53 -1.61
N SER A 460 32.25 1.62 -0.88
CA SER A 460 31.27 1.60 0.22
C SER A 460 29.88 1.32 -0.30
N GLN A 461 29.07 0.62 0.50
CA GLN A 461 27.68 0.33 0.21
C GLN A 461 26.79 0.73 1.38
N VAL A 462 25.51 0.96 1.13
CA VAL A 462 24.51 1.26 2.16
C VAL A 462 23.76 0.00 2.52
N PHE A 463 23.65 -0.24 3.82
CA PHE A 463 22.95 -1.36 4.42
C PHE A 463 21.82 -0.89 5.33
N TRP A 464 20.87 -1.76 5.57
CA TRP A 464 19.78 -1.62 6.53
C TRP A 464 19.74 -2.85 7.42
N ASN A 465 19.46 -2.66 8.72
CA ASN A 465 19.34 -3.75 9.68
C ASN A 465 18.27 -3.45 10.74
N VAL A 466 17.70 -4.51 11.35
CA VAL A 466 16.86 -4.41 12.56
C VAL A 466 17.74 -4.46 13.78
N VAL A 467 17.61 -3.49 14.68
CA VAL A 467 18.37 -3.41 15.91
C VAL A 467 17.73 -4.25 17.01
N CYS A 468 18.42 -5.25 17.48
CA CYS A 468 17.97 -6.11 18.57
C CYS A 468 18.36 -5.55 19.95
N THR A 469 17.56 -4.62 20.47
CA THR A 469 17.82 -3.95 21.77
C THR A 469 17.21 -4.66 22.99
N SER A 470 16.41 -5.73 22.76
CA SER A 470 15.86 -6.58 23.82
C SER A 470 15.54 -7.97 23.30
N ALA A 471 15.46 -8.96 24.19
CA ALA A 471 15.12 -10.36 23.88
C ALA A 471 13.63 -10.54 23.46
N THR A 472 13.10 -9.66 22.63
CA THR A 472 11.77 -9.82 22.04
C THR A 472 11.83 -10.82 20.87
N SER A 473 10.72 -11.51 20.63
CA SER A 473 10.62 -12.62 19.66
C SER A 473 11.02 -12.28 18.20
N ALA A 474 11.14 -11.01 17.85
CA ALA A 474 11.65 -10.56 16.55
C ALA A 474 13.16 -10.77 16.38
N CYS A 475 13.91 -10.87 17.48
CA CYS A 475 15.36 -11.03 17.50
C CYS A 475 15.84 -12.49 17.68
N SER A 476 14.91 -13.45 17.67
CA SER A 476 15.23 -14.88 17.80
C SER A 476 15.66 -15.55 16.50
N THR A 477 15.53 -14.85 15.37
CA THR A 477 16.01 -15.28 14.04
C THR A 477 17.29 -14.49 13.70
N ALA A 478 18.17 -15.09 12.89
CA ALA A 478 19.43 -14.49 12.46
C ALA A 478 19.30 -13.03 11.98
N PRO A 479 20.36 -12.19 12.16
CA PRO A 479 20.32 -10.78 11.75
C PRO A 479 19.81 -10.62 10.30
N SER A 480 18.86 -9.72 10.10
CA SER A 480 18.22 -9.48 8.80
C SER A 480 18.84 -8.28 8.10
N THR A 481 20.16 -8.26 7.94
CA THR A 481 20.84 -7.19 7.18
C THR A 481 20.46 -7.26 5.70
N LEU A 482 20.05 -6.12 5.13
CA LEU A 482 19.74 -5.97 3.73
C LEU A 482 20.74 -5.02 3.07
N LEU A 483 21.14 -5.32 1.84
CA LEU A 483 21.86 -4.38 0.98
C LEU A 483 20.85 -3.40 0.36
N VAL A 484 20.98 -2.11 0.69
CA VAL A 484 20.10 -1.04 0.21
C VAL A 484 20.55 -0.56 -1.18
N SER A 485 21.86 -0.33 -1.36
CA SER A 485 22.47 0.10 -2.62
C SER A 485 22.66 -1.08 -3.59
N ILE A 486 21.57 -1.73 -3.93
CA ILE A 486 21.51 -2.91 -4.81
C ILE A 486 21.06 -2.51 -6.23
N SER A 487 21.55 -3.20 -7.24
CA SER A 487 21.16 -3.00 -8.64
C SER A 487 19.64 -3.09 -8.86
N ALA A 488 19.15 -2.51 -9.93
CA ALA A 488 17.73 -2.49 -10.26
C ALA A 488 17.10 -3.88 -10.40
N ASP A 489 17.88 -4.89 -10.80
CA ASP A 489 17.46 -6.29 -10.89
C ASP A 489 17.62 -7.08 -9.58
N GLY A 490 18.16 -6.45 -8.53
CA GLY A 490 18.35 -7.05 -7.23
C GLY A 490 19.46 -8.11 -7.14
N THR A 491 20.36 -8.22 -8.12
CA THR A 491 21.33 -9.32 -8.22
C THR A 491 22.77 -8.92 -7.92
N GLN A 492 23.11 -7.63 -8.03
CA GLN A 492 24.46 -7.10 -7.86
C GLN A 492 24.47 -5.91 -6.89
N PRO A 493 25.58 -5.62 -6.21
CA PRO A 493 25.73 -4.37 -5.48
C PRO A 493 25.73 -3.18 -6.44
N GLY A 494 25.61 -1.97 -5.91
CA GLY A 494 25.91 -0.75 -6.67
C GLY A 494 27.32 -0.83 -7.24
N ASP A 495 27.48 -0.48 -8.53
CA ASP A 495 28.73 -0.48 -9.28
C ASP A 495 29.63 0.74 -9.01
N GLY A 496 29.28 1.55 -8.01
CA GLY A 496 30.01 2.68 -7.47
C GLY A 496 29.70 2.91 -6.01
N ALA A 497 30.51 3.74 -5.35
CA ALA A 497 30.36 4.01 -3.92
C ALA A 497 28.99 4.59 -3.58
N SER A 498 28.39 4.11 -2.49
CA SER A 498 27.15 4.56 -1.90
C SER A 498 27.36 4.85 -0.42
N PHE A 499 26.79 5.98 0.09
CA PHE A 499 27.08 6.49 1.44
C PHE A 499 26.02 7.51 1.87
N HIS A 500 26.17 8.10 3.08
CA HIS A 500 25.26 9.07 3.72
C HIS A 500 23.79 8.63 3.67
N PRO A 501 23.43 7.51 4.27
CA PRO A 501 22.05 7.08 4.34
C PRO A 501 21.23 7.96 5.30
N ALA A 502 19.97 8.18 4.92
CA ALA A 502 18.93 8.75 5.77
C ALA A 502 17.72 7.82 5.75
N ILE A 503 17.36 7.24 6.89
CA ILE A 503 16.20 6.36 7.01
C ILE A 503 14.95 7.17 7.32
N SER A 504 13.81 6.77 6.74
CA SER A 504 12.52 7.39 7.05
C SER A 504 12.06 7.09 8.49
N PRO A 505 11.26 7.98 9.10
CA PRO A 505 10.73 7.77 10.43
C PRO A 505 10.07 6.42 10.69
N ASP A 506 9.48 5.79 9.67
CA ASP A 506 8.83 4.47 9.73
C ASP A 506 9.79 3.29 9.44
N GLY A 507 11.08 3.54 9.24
CA GLY A 507 12.09 2.51 9.02
C GLY A 507 12.08 1.85 7.63
N ARG A 508 11.14 2.22 6.74
CA ARG A 508 10.94 1.53 5.46
C ARG A 508 11.79 2.06 4.32
N TYR A 509 11.95 3.37 4.23
CA TYR A 509 12.62 4.02 3.10
C TYR A 509 13.99 4.51 3.50
N VAL A 510 14.99 4.29 2.63
CA VAL A 510 16.34 4.78 2.84
C VAL A 510 16.74 5.65 1.66
N ALA A 511 16.95 6.95 1.92
CA ALA A 511 17.60 7.85 0.96
C ALA A 511 19.11 7.77 1.14
N PHE A 512 19.88 7.86 0.06
CA PHE A 512 21.35 7.79 0.12
C PHE A 512 22.01 8.45 -1.08
N VAL A 513 23.26 8.77 -0.94
CA VAL A 513 24.14 9.28 -1.99
C VAL A 513 24.80 8.11 -2.72
N SER A 514 24.89 8.17 -4.06
CA SER A 514 25.59 7.13 -4.81
C SER A 514 26.21 7.62 -6.12
N PHE A 515 27.35 7.05 -6.47
CA PHE A 515 27.98 7.10 -7.78
C PHE A 515 27.57 5.92 -8.70
N ALA A 516 26.84 4.95 -8.17
CA ALA A 516 26.47 3.74 -8.90
C ALA A 516 25.53 4.02 -10.06
N THR A 517 25.78 3.36 -11.20
CA THR A 517 25.03 3.55 -12.46
C THR A 517 23.94 2.50 -12.67
N ASN A 518 23.93 1.42 -11.86
CA ASN A 518 23.08 0.25 -12.02
C ASN A 518 21.85 0.20 -11.06
N LEU A 519 21.67 1.20 -10.19
CA LEU A 519 20.62 1.19 -9.17
C LEU A 519 19.20 1.35 -9.73
N VAL A 520 19.06 2.01 -10.87
CA VAL A 520 17.78 2.26 -11.56
C VAL A 520 17.91 1.86 -13.01
N SER A 521 16.97 1.07 -13.53
CA SER A 521 16.97 0.64 -14.93
C SER A 521 16.71 1.82 -15.88
N ASN A 522 17.36 1.78 -17.05
CA ASN A 522 17.22 2.77 -18.13
C ASN A 522 17.67 4.20 -17.78
N LEU A 523 18.50 4.37 -16.77
CA LEU A 523 19.09 5.64 -16.41
C LEU A 523 20.36 5.87 -17.25
N THR A 524 20.44 6.97 -18.00
CA THR A 524 21.68 7.41 -18.65
C THR A 524 22.49 8.25 -17.66
N PHE A 525 23.26 7.58 -16.85
CA PHE A 525 24.12 8.14 -15.81
C PHE A 525 25.51 7.52 -15.93
N ASN A 526 26.57 8.32 -15.83
CA ASN A 526 27.96 7.87 -16.04
C ASN A 526 28.78 7.72 -14.75
N GLY A 527 28.13 7.90 -13.58
CA GLY A 527 28.81 7.80 -12.29
C GLY A 527 29.83 8.90 -11.98
N ALA A 528 29.93 9.95 -12.82
CA ALA A 528 30.93 11.00 -12.66
C ALA A 528 30.62 11.97 -11.51
N THR A 529 29.36 12.10 -11.13
CA THR A 529 28.88 12.96 -10.03
C THR A 529 27.89 12.20 -9.17
N PRO A 530 27.94 12.33 -7.81
CA PRO A 530 27.02 11.60 -6.95
C PRO A 530 25.59 12.12 -7.11
N GLN A 531 24.66 11.18 -7.02
CA GLN A 531 23.21 11.45 -7.09
C GLN A 531 22.52 10.95 -5.81
N ILE A 532 21.30 11.44 -5.57
CA ILE A 532 20.45 10.97 -4.48
C ILE A 532 19.49 9.91 -5.01
N PHE A 533 19.45 8.80 -4.30
CA PHE A 533 18.50 7.70 -4.54
C PHE A 533 17.65 7.44 -3.29
N LEU A 534 16.48 6.88 -3.51
CA LEU A 534 15.58 6.41 -2.45
C LEU A 534 15.26 4.94 -2.69
N ARG A 535 15.55 4.09 -1.71
CA ARG A 535 15.18 2.67 -1.74
C ARG A 535 13.94 2.42 -0.88
N ASP A 536 12.90 1.83 -1.46
CA ASP A 536 11.85 1.15 -0.71
C ASP A 536 12.35 -0.25 -0.34
N THR A 537 12.57 -0.50 0.93
CA THR A 537 13.00 -1.82 1.43
C THR A 537 11.84 -2.79 1.60
N CYS A 538 10.61 -2.29 1.55
CA CYS A 538 9.39 -3.01 1.91
C CYS A 538 9.35 -3.51 3.36
N ASN A 539 10.15 -2.95 4.25
CA ASN A 539 10.13 -3.30 5.67
C ASN A 539 8.71 -3.18 6.24
N GLY A 540 8.27 -4.15 7.02
CA GLY A 540 6.92 -4.21 7.59
C GLY A 540 5.81 -4.57 6.59
N GLN A 541 6.12 -4.86 5.33
CA GLN A 541 5.16 -5.21 4.28
C GLN A 541 5.33 -6.66 3.80
N THR A 542 4.25 -7.24 3.29
CA THR A 542 4.35 -8.53 2.58
C THR A 542 5.01 -8.31 1.22
N ILE A 543 6.10 -9.01 0.95
CA ILE A 543 6.79 -8.95 -0.34
C ILE A 543 5.92 -9.59 -1.42
N SER A 544 5.84 -8.95 -2.58
CA SER A 544 5.09 -9.45 -3.74
C SER A 544 5.73 -10.74 -4.28
N THR A 545 4.88 -11.75 -4.51
CA THR A 545 5.27 -12.99 -5.18
C THR A 545 4.42 -13.18 -6.44
N THR A 546 4.70 -14.21 -7.24
CA THR A 546 3.91 -14.54 -8.43
C THR A 546 2.44 -14.86 -8.11
N THR A 547 2.13 -15.19 -6.85
CA THR A 547 0.80 -15.59 -6.40
C THR A 547 0.15 -14.62 -5.41
N THR A 548 0.93 -13.72 -4.77
CA THR A 548 0.44 -12.80 -3.73
C THR A 548 0.86 -11.36 -4.08
N PRO A 549 -0.08 -10.45 -4.38
CA PRO A 549 0.22 -9.03 -4.50
C PRO A 549 0.76 -8.47 -3.17
N GLY A 550 1.83 -7.72 -3.22
CA GLY A 550 2.46 -7.12 -2.06
C GLY A 550 3.40 -5.98 -2.46
N CYS A 551 4.24 -5.54 -1.53
CA CYS A 551 5.29 -4.56 -1.80
C CYS A 551 6.38 -5.15 -2.69
N ASN A 552 6.90 -4.36 -3.62
CA ASN A 552 8.04 -4.72 -4.47
C ASN A 552 9.19 -3.78 -4.17
N PRO A 553 10.31 -4.26 -3.59
CA PRO A 553 11.46 -3.41 -3.30
C PRO A 553 12.02 -2.77 -4.56
N GLN A 554 12.15 -1.44 -4.57
CA GLN A 554 12.66 -0.71 -5.74
C GLN A 554 13.43 0.55 -5.36
N THR A 555 14.29 1.02 -6.27
CA THR A 555 15.08 2.24 -6.09
C THR A 555 14.60 3.33 -7.05
N PHE A 556 14.51 4.55 -6.55
CA PHE A 556 14.08 5.74 -7.29
C PHE A 556 15.23 6.75 -7.36
N LEU A 557 15.39 7.42 -8.50
CA LEU A 557 16.26 8.59 -8.60
C LEU A 557 15.54 9.81 -8.01
N ILE A 558 16.18 10.48 -7.05
CA ILE A 558 15.62 11.65 -6.33
C ILE A 558 16.19 12.97 -6.88
N SER A 559 17.51 13.08 -7.11
CA SER A 559 18.14 14.28 -7.66
C SER A 559 17.83 14.45 -9.15
N THR A 560 16.57 14.77 -9.44
CA THR A 560 16.03 14.89 -10.81
C THR A 560 14.83 15.83 -10.85
N LEU A 561 14.60 16.47 -11.98
CA LEU A 561 13.38 17.26 -12.21
C LEU A 561 12.21 16.38 -12.69
N ASN A 562 12.48 15.41 -13.56
CA ASN A 562 11.49 14.64 -14.33
C ASN A 562 11.45 13.12 -14.00
N GLY A 563 12.24 12.66 -13.02
CA GLY A 563 12.32 11.26 -12.61
C GLY A 563 13.28 10.40 -13.43
N VAL A 564 13.83 10.89 -14.56
CA VAL A 564 14.67 10.11 -15.47
C VAL A 564 16.00 10.78 -15.83
N THR A 565 16.06 12.12 -15.81
CA THR A 565 17.29 12.87 -16.10
C THR A 565 17.97 13.23 -14.78
N PRO A 566 19.16 12.71 -14.50
CA PRO A 566 19.90 13.04 -13.28
C PRO A 566 20.27 14.52 -13.20
N ALA A 567 20.52 14.96 -11.99
CA ALA A 567 21.16 16.27 -11.75
C ALA A 567 22.51 16.32 -12.46
N ASN A 568 22.81 17.45 -13.14
CA ASN A 568 24.02 17.59 -13.92
C ASN A 568 25.25 18.01 -13.09
N ALA A 569 25.11 18.06 -11.78
CA ALA A 569 26.19 18.27 -10.81
C ALA A 569 25.92 17.48 -9.54
N ALA A 570 26.89 17.47 -8.61
CA ALA A 570 26.82 16.69 -7.38
C ALA A 570 25.59 17.03 -6.54
N SER A 571 25.00 15.98 -5.96
CA SER A 571 23.94 16.05 -4.97
C SER A 571 24.35 15.27 -3.72
N SER A 572 24.04 15.81 -2.52
CA SER A 572 24.48 15.31 -1.23
C SER A 572 23.45 15.57 -0.11
N ASN A 573 23.76 15.12 1.12
CA ASN A 573 23.02 15.38 2.34
C ASN A 573 21.50 15.12 2.22
N PRO A 574 21.08 13.88 1.87
CA PRO A 574 19.67 13.55 1.83
C PRO A 574 19.07 13.49 3.23
N SER A 575 17.81 13.92 3.36
CA SER A 575 16.99 13.69 4.54
C SER A 575 15.58 13.33 4.07
N VAL A 576 14.94 12.33 4.69
CA VAL A 576 13.69 11.72 4.21
C VAL A 576 12.57 11.82 5.24
N SER A 577 11.39 12.21 4.81
CA SER A 577 10.17 12.27 5.62
C SER A 577 9.54 10.90 5.82
N ASN A 578 8.55 10.82 6.70
CA ASN A 578 7.79 9.60 6.96
C ASN A 578 7.16 9.04 5.67
N GLY A 579 7.20 7.71 5.51
CA GLY A 579 6.67 7.03 4.34
C GLY A 579 7.42 7.31 3.04
N GLY A 580 8.61 7.91 3.09
CA GLY A 580 9.39 8.26 1.90
C GLY A 580 8.75 9.30 0.99
N LEU A 581 7.77 10.07 1.49
CA LEU A 581 6.95 10.97 0.68
C LEU A 581 7.71 12.17 0.15
N PHE A 582 8.65 12.70 0.94
CA PHE A 582 9.50 13.85 0.59
C PHE A 582 10.95 13.53 0.94
N VAL A 583 11.85 13.97 0.07
CA VAL A 583 13.30 13.88 0.30
C VAL A 583 13.91 15.24 0.06
N SER A 584 14.50 15.84 1.10
CA SER A 584 15.33 17.05 0.93
C SER A 584 16.77 16.66 0.63
N PHE A 585 17.46 17.49 -0.13
CA PHE A 585 18.87 17.26 -0.50
C PHE A 585 19.54 18.54 -0.95
N THR A 586 20.85 18.57 -0.88
CA THR A 586 21.72 19.64 -1.41
C THR A 586 22.13 19.29 -2.83
N SER A 587 22.14 20.27 -3.76
CA SER A 587 22.68 20.09 -5.11
C SER A 587 23.27 21.37 -5.70
N SER A 588 24.36 21.21 -6.45
CA SER A 588 24.95 22.29 -7.28
C SER A 588 24.45 22.25 -8.73
N ALA A 589 23.47 21.40 -9.04
CA ALA A 589 22.93 21.24 -10.38
C ALA A 589 22.05 22.44 -10.80
N ASN A 590 22.11 22.79 -12.09
CA ASN A 590 21.31 23.86 -12.69
C ASN A 590 20.13 23.34 -13.54
N ASN A 591 19.92 22.02 -13.59
CA ASN A 591 18.82 21.37 -14.34
C ASN A 591 17.67 20.87 -13.43
N LEU A 592 17.61 21.31 -12.17
CA LEU A 592 16.56 20.90 -11.22
C LEU A 592 15.38 21.90 -11.13
N GLY A 593 15.27 22.83 -12.10
CA GLY A 593 14.11 23.73 -12.23
C GLY A 593 14.28 25.09 -11.55
N ALA A 594 15.31 25.30 -10.72
CA ALA A 594 15.63 26.62 -10.21
C ALA A 594 16.37 27.48 -11.27
N PRO A 595 16.27 28.82 -11.23
CA PRO A 595 17.16 29.69 -12.00
C PRO A 595 18.63 29.31 -11.71
N ALA A 596 19.49 29.36 -12.74
CA ALA A 596 20.88 28.96 -12.61
C ALA A 596 21.60 29.75 -11.50
N ALA A 597 21.83 29.09 -10.36
CA ALA A 597 22.72 29.58 -9.32
C ALA A 597 24.08 28.88 -9.49
N ASN A 598 25.17 29.63 -9.40
CA ASN A 598 26.52 29.05 -9.45
C ASN A 598 27.00 28.56 -8.08
N VAL A 599 26.07 28.28 -7.19
CA VAL A 599 26.30 27.80 -5.81
C VAL A 599 25.31 26.70 -5.45
N SER A 600 25.67 25.89 -4.46
CA SER A 600 24.78 24.80 -3.98
C SER A 600 23.46 25.35 -3.43
N GLN A 601 22.40 24.63 -3.69
CA GLN A 601 21.04 24.92 -3.24
C GLN A 601 20.44 23.71 -2.53
N VAL A 602 19.43 23.95 -1.69
CA VAL A 602 18.62 22.91 -1.08
C VAL A 602 17.34 22.74 -1.89
N TYR A 603 17.05 21.49 -2.21
CA TYR A 603 15.84 21.07 -2.91
C TYR A 603 15.06 20.07 -2.06
N GLU A 604 13.79 19.94 -2.36
CA GLU A 604 12.92 18.88 -1.87
C GLU A 604 12.24 18.21 -3.06
N ARG A 605 12.20 16.89 -3.06
CA ARG A 605 11.43 16.13 -4.03
C ARG A 605 10.27 15.43 -3.36
N SER A 606 9.04 15.69 -3.82
CA SER A 606 7.89 14.83 -3.57
C SER A 606 8.04 13.58 -4.43
N THR A 607 8.06 12.40 -3.78
CA THR A 607 8.36 11.13 -4.45
C THR A 607 7.12 10.47 -5.02
N CYS A 608 5.95 10.74 -4.39
CA CYS A 608 4.68 10.09 -4.70
C CYS A 608 4.71 8.57 -4.58
N VAL A 609 5.65 8.01 -3.81
CA VAL A 609 5.68 6.57 -3.52
C VAL A 609 4.34 6.13 -2.91
N ASN A 610 3.81 5.01 -3.39
CA ASN A 610 2.50 4.47 -2.99
C ASN A 610 1.27 5.34 -3.36
N SER A 611 1.40 6.34 -4.25
CA SER A 611 0.27 7.17 -4.70
C SER A 611 0.23 7.27 -6.23
N THR A 612 -0.89 6.92 -6.82
CA THR A 612 -1.15 7.11 -8.26
C THR A 612 -1.80 8.46 -8.57
N ALA A 613 -2.24 9.19 -7.56
CA ALA A 613 -2.93 10.48 -7.69
C ALA A 613 -1.99 11.69 -7.55
N CYS A 614 -0.73 11.46 -7.23
CA CYS A 614 0.30 12.48 -7.03
C CYS A 614 1.23 12.51 -8.25
N THR A 615 1.78 13.68 -8.57
CA THR A 615 2.84 13.85 -9.58
C THR A 615 4.14 14.23 -8.88
N PRO A 616 5.23 13.44 -9.01
CA PRO A 616 6.50 13.77 -8.40
C PRO A 616 7.03 15.12 -8.89
N ALA A 617 7.46 15.97 -7.96
CA ALA A 617 7.97 17.31 -8.25
C ALA A 617 9.22 17.62 -7.44
N THR A 618 10.15 18.37 -8.02
CA THR A 618 11.32 18.91 -7.32
C THR A 618 11.13 20.41 -7.10
N THR A 619 11.23 20.85 -5.86
CA THR A 619 10.98 22.24 -5.42
C THR A 619 12.24 22.82 -4.79
N LEU A 620 12.54 24.07 -5.08
CA LEU A 620 13.62 24.81 -4.44
C LEU A 620 13.22 25.20 -3.01
N ILE A 621 14.06 24.85 -2.02
CA ILE A 621 13.86 25.14 -0.59
C ILE A 621 14.63 26.37 -0.16
N SER A 622 15.89 26.52 -0.59
CA SER A 622 16.72 27.67 -0.28
C SER A 622 16.31 28.93 -1.06
N THR A 623 15.15 29.45 -0.71
CA THR A 623 14.50 30.59 -1.38
C THR A 623 13.82 31.52 -0.39
N PRO A 624 13.85 32.85 -0.60
CA PRO A 624 13.10 33.78 0.23
C PRO A 624 11.58 33.75 -0.05
N ASP A 625 11.18 33.55 -1.30
CA ASP A 625 9.82 33.76 -1.80
C ASP A 625 9.24 32.56 -2.60
N GLY A 626 10.01 31.47 -2.75
CA GLY A 626 9.62 30.31 -3.55
C GLY A 626 9.99 30.39 -5.04
N ALA A 627 10.46 31.53 -5.52
CA ALA A 627 10.83 31.77 -6.92
C ALA A 627 12.30 32.20 -7.09
N SER A 628 12.80 33.04 -6.17
CA SER A 628 14.17 33.55 -6.20
C SER A 628 15.12 32.54 -5.55
N VAL A 629 16.32 32.37 -6.10
CA VAL A 629 17.35 31.49 -5.49
C VAL A 629 18.12 32.23 -4.39
N SER A 630 18.67 31.45 -3.44
CA SER A 630 19.63 31.99 -2.48
C SER A 630 20.89 32.50 -3.22
N ASN A 631 21.42 33.64 -2.80
CA ASN A 631 22.61 34.28 -3.41
C ASN A 631 23.94 33.75 -2.84
N GLY A 632 23.90 32.83 -1.88
CA GLY A 632 25.03 32.14 -1.29
C GLY A 632 24.78 30.63 -1.19
N PRO A 633 25.83 29.82 -0.97
CA PRO A 633 25.71 28.39 -0.75
C PRO A 633 24.71 28.06 0.33
N SER A 634 23.88 27.05 0.05
CA SER A 634 22.93 26.47 1.00
C SER A 634 23.07 24.95 1.00
N GLY A 635 22.95 24.28 2.14
CA GLY A 635 23.13 22.84 2.28
C GLY A 635 22.73 22.31 3.65
N GLU A 636 23.19 21.12 3.97
CA GLU A 636 22.96 20.44 5.27
C GLU A 636 21.48 20.40 5.65
N SER A 637 20.65 19.91 4.75
CA SER A 637 19.21 19.91 5.00
C SER A 637 18.74 18.79 5.94
N SER A 638 17.81 19.11 6.83
CA SER A 638 17.08 18.19 7.69
C SER A 638 15.59 18.43 7.55
N ILE A 639 14.83 17.36 7.23
CA ILE A 639 13.39 17.41 6.95
C ILE A 639 12.56 16.92 8.13
N ALA A 640 11.45 17.56 8.41
CA ALA A 640 10.51 17.18 9.46
C ALA A 640 9.71 15.91 9.07
N PHE A 641 8.93 15.38 10.02
CA PHE A 641 8.23 14.10 9.90
C PHE A 641 7.32 14.01 8.66
N ASP A 642 6.49 15.00 8.40
CA ASP A 642 5.54 15.00 7.27
C ASP A 642 6.07 15.65 5.99
N GLY A 643 7.30 16.21 6.04
CA GLY A 643 7.91 16.90 4.91
C GLY A 643 7.52 18.38 4.80
N ARG A 644 6.78 18.93 5.76
CA ARG A 644 6.36 20.34 5.70
C ARG A 644 7.50 21.32 5.99
N PHE A 645 8.34 21.00 6.96
CA PHE A 645 9.42 21.88 7.38
C PHE A 645 10.78 21.32 6.97
N VAL A 646 11.61 22.15 6.37
CA VAL A 646 12.99 21.80 6.03
C VAL A 646 13.93 22.84 6.67
N ALA A 647 14.75 22.37 7.62
CA ALA A 647 15.85 23.16 8.18
C ALA A 647 17.07 23.03 7.27
N PHE A 648 17.87 24.10 7.14
CA PHE A 648 19.08 24.08 6.33
C PHE A 648 20.06 25.18 6.76
N ALA A 649 21.33 24.98 6.45
CA ALA A 649 22.37 25.99 6.63
C ALA A 649 22.57 26.80 5.35
N SER A 650 22.85 28.12 5.48
CA SER A 650 23.14 28.99 4.32
C SER A 650 23.98 30.19 4.67
N THR A 651 24.86 30.60 3.73
CA THR A 651 25.59 31.89 3.75
C THR A 651 24.90 32.95 2.92
N ALA A 652 23.71 32.68 2.40
CA ALA A 652 22.98 33.65 1.60
C ALA A 652 22.47 34.82 2.43
N THR A 653 22.51 36.03 1.85
CA THR A 653 22.09 37.28 2.50
C THR A 653 20.73 37.78 2.03
N ASN A 654 20.05 36.99 1.20
CA ASN A 654 18.75 37.33 0.62
C ASN A 654 17.60 36.45 1.09
N LEU A 655 17.84 35.49 1.98
CA LEU A 655 16.79 34.57 2.48
C LEU A 655 15.88 35.29 3.48
N VAL A 656 16.44 36.00 4.42
CA VAL A 656 15.73 36.84 5.39
C VAL A 656 16.43 38.17 5.50
N SER A 657 15.68 39.27 5.65
CA SER A 657 16.27 40.64 5.73
C SER A 657 17.09 40.78 7.02
N GLY A 658 18.34 41.15 6.88
CA GLY A 658 19.24 41.47 8.01
C GLY A 658 20.00 40.30 8.60
N ASP A 659 20.04 39.17 7.95
CA ASP A 659 20.70 37.93 8.41
C ASP A 659 22.24 37.95 8.34
N GLY A 660 22.84 38.88 7.58
CA GLY A 660 24.30 39.07 7.49
C GLY A 660 25.01 37.99 6.62
N PRO A 661 26.32 38.10 6.40
CA PRO A 661 27.07 37.22 5.51
C PRO A 661 27.58 35.93 6.19
N THR A 662 27.37 35.80 7.48
CA THR A 662 27.79 34.61 8.24
C THR A 662 26.81 33.45 8.00
N GLN A 663 27.29 32.20 7.89
CA GLN A 663 26.40 31.04 7.76
C GLN A 663 25.43 30.97 8.92
N GLN A 664 24.16 30.85 8.59
CA GLN A 664 23.03 30.82 9.51
C GLN A 664 22.19 29.58 9.27
N ILE A 665 21.34 29.23 10.26
CA ILE A 665 20.33 28.18 10.13
C ILE A 665 18.98 28.81 9.83
N TYR A 666 18.31 28.25 8.82
CA TYR A 666 16.97 28.64 8.38
C TYR A 666 16.04 27.46 8.44
N VAL A 667 14.73 27.71 8.48
CA VAL A 667 13.68 26.74 8.26
C VAL A 667 12.71 27.24 7.20
N ARG A 668 12.39 26.38 6.23
CA ARG A 668 11.37 26.63 5.21
C ARG A 668 10.10 25.90 5.59
N ASP A 669 8.96 26.61 5.69
CA ASP A 669 7.62 26.04 5.65
C ASP A 669 7.22 25.87 4.19
N THR A 670 7.11 24.64 3.72
CA THR A 670 6.72 24.30 2.34
C THR A 670 5.21 24.26 2.16
N CYS A 671 4.46 24.27 3.25
CA CYS A 671 3.01 24.05 3.28
C CYS A 671 2.58 22.66 2.76
N ASN A 672 3.48 21.68 2.67
CA ASN A 672 3.12 20.32 2.30
C ASN A 672 2.02 19.76 3.21
N GLY A 673 0.99 19.16 2.62
CA GLY A 673 -0.13 18.60 3.39
C GLY A 673 -1.10 19.64 4.00
N GLN A 674 -0.88 20.95 3.79
CA GLN A 674 -1.70 22.01 4.36
C GLN A 674 -2.77 22.51 3.37
N PRO A 675 -3.83 23.19 3.88
CA PRO A 675 -4.83 23.82 3.00
C PRO A 675 -4.20 24.86 2.05
N PRO A 676 -4.83 25.17 0.91
CA PRO A 676 -4.35 26.18 -0.04
C PRO A 676 -4.16 27.60 0.52
N SER A 677 -4.69 27.87 1.72
CA SER A 677 -4.51 29.15 2.44
C SER A 677 -3.18 29.23 3.19
N CYS A 678 -2.42 28.13 3.31
CA CYS A 678 -1.06 28.17 3.87
C CYS A 678 -0.14 28.99 2.96
N ALA A 679 0.68 29.85 3.55
CA ALA A 679 1.68 30.63 2.82
C ALA A 679 3.08 30.11 3.14
N THR A 680 3.80 29.68 2.12
CA THR A 680 5.18 29.23 2.28
C THR A 680 6.06 30.37 2.80
N SER A 681 6.98 30.05 3.71
CA SER A 681 7.85 31.08 4.31
C SER A 681 9.23 30.54 4.67
N THR A 682 10.26 31.39 4.63
CA THR A 682 11.60 31.09 5.16
C THR A 682 11.85 31.93 6.39
N THR A 683 12.25 31.27 7.49
CA THR A 683 12.47 31.91 8.79
C THR A 683 13.91 31.65 9.27
N LEU A 684 14.55 32.66 9.86
CA LEU A 684 15.86 32.53 10.50
C LEU A 684 15.73 31.84 11.86
N VAL A 685 16.44 30.73 12.04
CA VAL A 685 16.42 29.88 13.25
C VAL A 685 17.54 30.30 14.23
N SER A 686 18.77 30.52 13.73
CA SER A 686 19.93 30.88 14.54
C SER A 686 19.86 32.34 14.99
N THR A 687 18.95 32.62 15.93
CA THR A 687 18.69 33.93 16.48
C THR A 687 18.78 33.95 18.01
N ALA A 688 19.30 34.99 18.59
CA ALA A 688 19.39 35.14 20.05
C ALA A 688 18.02 35.37 20.73
N ASN A 689 17.16 36.16 20.09
CA ASN A 689 15.87 36.60 20.64
C ASN A 689 14.70 36.54 19.63
N GLY A 690 14.86 35.75 18.57
CA GLY A 690 13.90 35.65 17.46
C GLY A 690 14.13 36.64 16.33
N THR A 691 14.98 37.64 16.50
CA THR A 691 15.26 38.68 15.47
C THR A 691 16.74 38.96 15.26
N THR A 692 17.57 38.84 16.32
CA THR A 692 19.02 39.13 16.22
C THR A 692 19.74 37.87 15.74
N PRO A 693 20.39 37.90 14.55
CA PRO A 693 21.12 36.74 14.05
C PRO A 693 22.28 36.30 14.95
N ALA A 694 22.72 35.07 14.78
CA ALA A 694 23.98 34.60 15.34
C ALA A 694 25.12 35.49 14.89
N ASN A 695 26.00 35.83 15.81
CA ASN A 695 27.19 36.70 15.53
C ASN A 695 28.40 35.88 15.05
N ALA A 696 28.26 34.57 14.86
CA ALA A 696 29.25 33.65 14.30
C ALA A 696 28.59 32.49 13.58
N LEU A 697 29.38 31.63 12.93
CA LEU A 697 28.96 30.45 12.17
C LEU A 697 27.97 29.60 12.95
N SER A 698 26.90 29.15 12.24
CA SER A 698 25.97 28.12 12.70
C SER A 698 25.80 27.05 11.62
N GLU A 699 25.85 25.78 11.99
CA GLU A 699 25.86 24.64 11.06
C GLU A 699 25.21 23.39 11.65
N HIS A 700 25.08 22.34 10.83
CA HIS A 700 24.56 21.02 11.21
C HIS A 700 23.14 21.08 11.81
N PRO A 701 22.13 21.60 11.12
CA PRO A 701 20.78 21.63 11.66
C PRO A 701 20.17 20.23 11.72
N SER A 702 19.54 19.91 12.83
CA SER A 702 18.71 18.70 13.05
C SER A 702 17.32 19.15 13.50
N ILE A 703 16.29 18.89 12.69
CA ILE A 703 14.91 19.25 12.98
C ILE A 703 14.19 18.11 13.71
N SER A 704 13.35 18.44 14.70
CA SER A 704 12.56 17.45 15.42
C SER A 704 11.57 16.74 14.48
N ARG A 705 11.58 15.40 14.55
CA ARG A 705 10.70 14.52 13.75
C ARG A 705 9.44 14.11 14.51
N GLY A 706 8.80 15.05 15.20
CA GLY A 706 7.48 14.89 15.78
C GLY A 706 6.39 15.07 14.75
N THR A 707 5.20 14.45 14.96
CA THR A 707 4.04 14.68 14.08
C THR A 707 3.45 16.08 14.26
N SER A 708 2.62 16.51 13.30
CA SER A 708 1.93 17.81 13.31
C SER A 708 1.13 18.12 14.58
N ALA A 709 0.67 17.10 15.30
CA ALA A 709 -0.03 17.27 16.58
C ALA A 709 0.88 17.67 17.75
N GLN A 710 2.21 17.64 17.56
CA GLN A 710 3.21 17.87 18.62
C GLN A 710 4.19 19.02 18.31
N GLY A 711 3.84 19.90 17.38
CA GLY A 711 4.73 20.97 16.99
C GLY A 711 5.82 20.48 16.03
N GLU A 712 5.42 19.78 14.96
CA GLU A 712 6.31 19.44 13.88
C GLU A 712 7.15 20.63 13.43
N GLY A 713 8.48 20.43 13.30
CA GLY A 713 9.41 21.51 13.01
C GLY A 713 9.59 22.53 14.13
N GLN A 714 9.02 22.27 15.32
CA GLN A 714 9.08 23.21 16.45
C GLN A 714 10.50 23.36 17.00
N PHE A 715 11.23 22.25 17.13
CA PHE A 715 12.55 22.24 17.70
C PHE A 715 13.61 21.97 16.65
N ILE A 716 14.66 22.79 16.64
CA ILE A 716 15.80 22.66 15.73
C ILE A 716 17.09 22.75 16.55
N ALA A 717 17.84 21.64 16.60
CA ALA A 717 19.19 21.61 17.14
C ALA A 717 20.19 22.04 16.07
N PHE A 718 21.24 22.70 16.45
CA PHE A 718 22.35 23.09 15.57
C PHE A 718 23.61 23.37 16.35
N ALA A 719 24.77 23.32 15.69
CA ALA A 719 26.05 23.73 16.25
C ALA A 719 26.33 25.16 15.93
N SER A 720 26.99 25.92 16.83
CA SER A 720 27.33 27.31 16.58
C SER A 720 28.48 27.83 17.46
N PHE A 721 29.30 28.69 16.87
CA PHE A 721 30.30 29.52 17.57
C PHE A 721 29.72 30.83 18.14
N ALA A 722 28.41 31.05 17.98
CA ALA A 722 27.79 32.31 18.38
C ALA A 722 27.86 32.57 19.91
N SER A 723 28.35 33.71 20.31
CA SER A 723 28.45 34.12 21.71
C SER A 723 27.24 34.93 22.19
N ASN A 724 26.33 35.31 21.31
CA ASN A 724 25.17 36.10 21.64
C ASN A 724 23.90 35.34 21.99
N PHE A 725 23.93 33.99 21.95
CA PHE A 725 22.78 33.18 22.30
C PHE A 725 22.61 32.98 23.81
N SER A 726 23.74 32.87 24.52
CA SER A 726 23.78 32.70 25.97
C SER A 726 25.08 33.29 26.52
N ALA A 727 25.02 33.88 27.70
CA ALA A 727 26.22 34.37 28.40
C ALA A 727 27.23 33.24 28.66
N ASN A 728 26.74 31.98 28.80
CA ASN A 728 27.57 30.80 28.99
C ASN A 728 28.22 30.29 27.69
N ALA A 729 27.82 30.78 26.51
CA ALA A 729 28.37 30.35 25.24
C ALA A 729 29.55 31.23 24.74
N ALA A 730 29.97 32.24 25.49
CA ALA A 730 31.06 33.15 25.13
C ALA A 730 32.46 32.54 25.42
N ASN A 731 32.67 31.26 25.10
CA ASN A 731 33.89 30.49 25.38
C ASN A 731 34.81 30.36 24.14
N GLY A 732 34.42 30.88 22.98
CA GLY A 732 35.16 30.74 21.72
C GLY A 732 35.19 29.34 21.15
N ARG A 733 34.28 28.47 21.62
CA ARG A 733 34.10 27.08 21.16
C ARG A 733 32.79 26.94 20.42
N GLU A 734 32.71 25.93 19.60
CA GLU A 734 31.47 25.51 19.01
C GLU A 734 30.61 24.76 20.03
N ASN A 735 29.35 25.14 20.13
CA ASN A 735 28.43 24.62 21.12
C ASN A 735 27.15 24.13 20.42
N VAL A 736 26.45 23.17 21.00
CA VAL A 736 25.16 22.70 20.53
C VAL A 736 24.03 23.44 21.22
N PHE A 737 23.16 24.03 20.41
CA PHE A 737 21.97 24.74 20.81
C PHE A 737 20.71 24.08 20.30
N VAL A 738 19.62 24.31 21.00
CA VAL A 738 18.27 23.96 20.51
C VAL A 738 17.42 25.23 20.48
N ARG A 739 16.79 25.47 19.34
CA ARG A 739 15.82 26.53 19.14
C ARG A 739 14.42 25.99 19.22
N ASN A 740 13.60 26.48 20.15
CA ASN A 740 12.16 26.37 20.10
C ASN A 740 11.63 27.50 19.21
N THR A 741 11.15 27.18 18.02
CA THR A 741 10.61 28.14 17.06
C THR A 741 9.16 28.52 17.35
N CYS A 742 8.48 27.76 18.19
CA CYS A 742 7.02 27.82 18.40
C CYS A 742 6.19 27.58 17.14
N THR A 743 6.79 27.09 16.07
CA THR A 743 6.08 26.72 14.84
C THR A 743 5.14 25.53 15.16
N ASN A 744 3.88 25.61 14.77
CA ASN A 744 2.85 24.59 15.09
C ASN A 744 2.68 24.24 16.58
N ALA A 745 3.17 25.09 17.49
CA ALA A 745 2.93 24.87 18.91
C ALA A 745 1.42 24.83 19.17
N THR A 746 0.93 23.69 19.65
CA THR A 746 -0.49 23.54 20.02
C THR A 746 -0.78 24.45 21.20
N THR A 747 -1.62 25.45 21.01
CA THR A 747 -2.14 26.30 22.11
C THR A 747 -3.10 25.49 22.97
N THR A 748 -2.56 24.57 23.77
CA THR A 748 -3.33 23.91 24.81
C THR A 748 -3.26 24.73 26.09
N GLY A 749 -4.18 25.67 26.26
CA GLY A 749 -4.24 26.52 27.44
C GLY A 749 -4.01 27.99 27.16
N THR A 750 -4.01 28.83 28.17
CA THR A 750 -3.83 30.29 28.12
C THR A 750 -2.36 30.72 27.93
N SER A 751 -1.43 29.78 27.78
CA SER A 751 0.01 30.08 27.60
C SER A 751 0.36 30.11 26.12
N THR A 752 0.72 31.30 25.62
CA THR A 752 1.30 31.46 24.26
C THR A 752 2.74 30.94 24.29
N CYS A 753 3.11 30.02 23.39
CA CYS A 753 4.50 29.63 23.23
C CYS A 753 5.36 30.87 22.94
N ALA A 754 6.50 31.02 23.62
CA ALA A 754 7.49 32.05 23.34
C ALA A 754 8.73 31.40 22.71
N PRO A 755 9.17 31.85 21.50
CA PRO A 755 10.40 31.36 20.92
C PRO A 755 11.60 31.52 21.86
N SER A 756 12.36 30.45 22.06
CA SER A 756 13.50 30.46 23.00
C SER A 756 14.65 29.60 22.45
N ILE A 757 15.85 29.80 23.00
CA ILE A 757 17.04 29.02 22.64
C ILE A 757 17.68 28.46 23.93
N ALA A 758 18.10 27.24 23.91
CA ALA A 758 18.76 26.55 25.03
C ALA A 758 20.15 26.04 24.59
N LEU A 759 21.13 26.14 25.49
CA LEU A 759 22.43 25.48 25.31
C LEU A 759 22.33 24.03 25.79
N SER A 760 22.64 23.07 24.92
CA SER A 760 22.62 21.63 25.22
C SER A 760 23.99 21.07 25.61
N SER A 761 25.08 21.57 25.04
CA SER A 761 26.46 21.21 25.38
C SER A 761 26.94 21.91 26.66
N ILE A 762 26.35 21.53 27.80
CA ILE A 762 26.56 22.14 29.09
C ILE A 762 26.99 21.12 30.13
N ALA A 763 28.01 21.40 30.89
CA ALA A 763 28.55 20.52 31.96
C ALA A 763 27.54 20.32 33.09
N ALA A 764 27.59 19.13 33.69
CA ALA A 764 26.80 18.79 34.86
C ALA A 764 27.28 19.57 36.10
N GLY A 765 26.34 20.03 36.95
CA GLY A 765 26.68 20.61 38.28
C GLY A 765 25.78 21.74 38.71
N ALA A 766 26.04 22.23 39.95
CA ALA A 766 25.26 23.31 40.56
C ALA A 766 25.49 24.68 39.88
N SER A 767 26.58 24.83 39.12
CA SER A 767 26.89 25.98 38.28
C SER A 767 27.23 25.46 36.89
N PRO A 768 26.23 25.30 36.02
CA PRO A 768 26.44 24.76 34.71
C PRO A 768 27.45 25.62 33.91
N ALA A 769 28.52 24.99 33.44
CA ALA A 769 29.54 25.61 32.59
C ALA A 769 29.41 25.10 31.16
N PRO A 770 29.70 25.90 30.13
CA PRO A 770 29.72 25.44 28.76
C PRO A 770 30.81 24.36 28.56
N ALA A 771 30.65 23.56 27.51
CA ALA A 771 31.69 22.64 27.08
C ALA A 771 33.03 23.34 26.91
N ASN A 772 34.13 22.75 27.37
CA ASN A 772 35.49 23.30 27.22
C ASN A 772 36.18 22.85 25.92
N GLY A 773 35.50 22.00 25.12
CA GLY A 773 35.88 21.59 23.79
C GLY A 773 34.73 21.87 22.78
N ASN A 774 34.97 21.69 21.48
CA ASN A 774 33.95 21.84 20.47
C ASN A 774 32.89 20.74 20.57
N SER A 775 31.61 21.09 20.40
CA SER A 775 30.45 20.20 20.34
C SER A 775 29.70 20.41 19.03
N VAL A 776 29.49 19.35 18.26
CA VAL A 776 29.05 19.39 16.86
C VAL A 776 28.09 18.23 16.53
N ALA A 777 27.55 18.26 15.31
CA ALA A 777 26.72 17.21 14.73
C ALA A 777 25.55 16.76 15.62
N PRO A 778 24.65 17.67 16.02
CA PRO A 778 23.54 17.32 16.89
C PRO A 778 22.48 16.47 16.17
N SER A 779 21.85 15.55 16.91
CA SER A 779 20.62 14.84 16.51
C SER A 779 19.60 14.96 17.64
N ILE A 780 18.37 15.41 17.31
CA ILE A 780 17.35 15.81 18.28
C ILE A 780 16.18 14.83 18.37
N SER A 781 15.66 14.62 19.59
CA SER A 781 14.40 13.88 19.83
C SER A 781 13.18 14.66 19.27
N ALA A 782 12.07 13.95 19.12
CA ALA A 782 10.83 14.50 18.54
C ALA A 782 10.25 15.68 19.37
N ASP A 783 10.43 15.65 20.68
CA ASP A 783 9.94 16.65 21.63
C ASP A 783 10.95 17.76 21.95
N GLY A 784 12.13 17.70 21.33
CA GLY A 784 13.20 18.70 21.52
C GLY A 784 13.94 18.61 22.87
N HIS A 785 13.63 17.64 23.71
CA HIS A 785 14.19 17.56 25.06
C HIS A 785 15.55 16.86 25.15
N VAL A 786 15.83 15.93 24.22
CA VAL A 786 17.06 15.15 24.19
C VAL A 786 17.81 15.43 22.89
N VAL A 787 19.13 15.69 23.02
CA VAL A 787 20.02 15.93 21.89
C VAL A 787 21.26 15.09 22.06
N SER A 788 21.56 14.21 21.13
CA SER A 788 22.88 13.59 21.04
C SER A 788 23.81 14.43 20.21
N PHE A 789 25.09 14.47 20.54
CA PHE A 789 26.10 15.25 19.82
C PHE A 789 27.50 14.67 20.06
N ILE A 790 28.44 15.02 19.18
CA ILE A 790 29.87 14.75 19.37
C ILE A 790 30.49 15.91 20.15
N SER A 791 31.34 15.61 21.11
CA SER A 791 32.12 16.64 21.81
C SER A 791 33.55 16.20 22.12
N SER A 792 34.48 17.15 21.95
CA SER A 792 35.87 17.02 22.46
C SER A 792 36.06 17.65 23.84
N ALA A 793 34.98 17.94 24.55
CA ALA A 793 35.02 18.54 25.88
C ALA A 793 35.13 17.46 26.95
N ASN A 794 36.08 17.60 27.84
CA ASN A 794 36.30 16.70 28.98
C ASN A 794 35.63 17.15 30.28
N ASN A 795 34.78 18.16 30.23
CA ASN A 795 34.09 18.70 31.40
C ASN A 795 32.58 18.44 31.40
N LEU A 796 32.06 17.79 30.35
CA LEU A 796 30.61 17.52 30.26
C LEU A 796 30.19 16.47 31.31
N VAL A 797 30.96 15.40 31.45
CA VAL A 797 30.76 14.39 32.51
C VAL A 797 32.07 14.14 33.29
N ALA A 798 31.95 13.75 34.53
CA ALA A 798 33.14 13.54 35.41
C ALA A 798 34.01 12.32 35.02
N ARG A 799 33.53 11.47 34.12
CA ARG A 799 34.19 10.20 33.70
C ARG A 799 34.90 10.30 32.36
N ASP A 800 34.79 11.42 31.66
CA ASP A 800 35.47 11.66 30.39
C ASP A 800 36.93 12.06 30.68
N ASN A 801 37.87 11.17 30.49
CA ASN A 801 39.28 11.34 30.81
C ASN A 801 40.23 10.90 29.69
N ASN A 802 39.70 10.35 28.57
CA ASN A 802 40.53 9.79 27.48
C ASN A 802 41.10 10.89 26.58
N GLY A 803 40.48 12.10 26.56
CA GLY A 803 40.94 13.27 25.80
C GLY A 803 40.68 13.14 24.27
N ILE A 804 39.79 12.29 23.88
CA ILE A 804 39.32 12.09 22.50
C ILE A 804 37.84 12.54 22.37
N PRO A 805 37.33 12.80 21.16
CA PRO A 805 35.90 13.12 21.01
C PRO A 805 35.04 11.91 21.32
N ASP A 806 33.97 12.15 22.09
CA ASP A 806 32.98 11.16 22.50
C ASP A 806 31.55 11.58 22.12
N ILE A 807 30.59 10.65 22.24
CA ILE A 807 29.16 10.90 22.05
C ILE A 807 28.50 11.23 23.39
N PHE A 808 27.80 12.36 23.41
CA PHE A 808 27.06 12.80 24.60
C PHE A 808 25.56 12.91 24.30
N LEU A 809 24.77 12.73 25.34
CA LEU A 809 23.39 13.21 25.41
C LEU A 809 23.32 14.46 26.29
N GLY A 810 22.73 15.51 25.75
CA GLY A 810 22.30 16.68 26.50
C GLY A 810 20.78 16.73 26.61
N THR A 811 20.27 17.41 27.65
CA THR A 811 18.83 17.66 27.78
C THR A 811 18.56 19.16 27.79
N THR A 812 17.38 19.54 27.25
CA THR A 812 16.88 20.89 27.26
C THR A 812 15.61 21.01 28.08
N THR A 813 15.38 22.19 28.63
CA THR A 813 14.16 22.50 29.40
C THR A 813 13.40 23.58 28.64
N PHE A 814 12.36 23.19 27.93
CA PHE A 814 11.44 24.11 27.22
C PHE A 814 10.07 24.10 27.86
#